data_c8c30328eb3d5b225384e295d37b57eb
#
_entry.id   c8c30328eb3d5b225384e295d37b57eb
#
_cell.length_a   1.000
_cell.length_b   1.000
_cell.length_c   1.000
_cell.angle_alpha   90.00
_cell.angle_beta   90.00
_cell.angle_gamma   90.00
#
_symmetry.space_group_name_H-M   'P 1'
#
loop_
_entity.id
_entity.type
_entity.pdbx_description
1 polymer ?
#
loop_
_entity_poly.entity_id
_entity_poly.type
_entity_poly.pdbx_seq_one_letter_code
_entity_poly.pdbx_strand_id
1 'polypeptide(L)'
;MFHNLTSQHFLLNTIKFALYYTRNHANDKSGLTMLTIEQQIEAYADKIPSIQKRFTVGNIVPYPYQAVAYIETAKRIANYEHPFYIKASVSAGKTIMIAMLAAQCKTMNLPMMVLARQAEIVKQDSEEISNLDVPNSVYCAGLGTKAAYFPIVVGSEGTVVNGLFKMLGDYVPSVLAIDECHQVDWQDLAEAIANDESFEYMSRAKDKPYRVNGEIVDADYPYNEKFETVEFGGGRTQYTIVIIELMRRCLQKTGRELRIVGYTGSEFRGVIPILQEDKSQPGFWREQITDINTNYLVEFGSVVPTIFGDTEADGLGYDLSEFHGSSQDGTQDFSAEDLRKMEKKIHDSGEMTKLIMQKVVERAQTRNGVLITCAGQRHCKEAASYLPPDATYAIITEKTNSKKRGEILDKANRGEIKYIFQVMALTTGVNVPFWDFSVILRKIGSLTLLIQLLGRGMRLLKDWQKEAPYSWVKEDHLVWDFAGTMDDLGQLYFDPILEQAQYQKRKSSKNGPKICPVCKGENSEYARRCIHKDSNGNRCEYFWTSQRCEDQKDPRTGKIKVKGCHAENDIVARQCRCCGVQLKDPNDNLTGKHYTQNDWYQVVGFDLGLTRNQSGIIFNYVLLNHDGERFTAREKFFPESESAICGKLWRQKAVFQHVDDAVMRGKLGGMKNARKILEYAEYFRAPKRVTHRINGKKEDIISRKDFGGEE
;
A
#
# COMPACT_ATOMS: atom_id res chain seq x y z
N MET A 1 -27.46 -22.99 26.24
CA MET A 1 -27.50 -21.77 27.10
C MET A 1 -26.18 -21.45 27.80
N PHE A 2 -25.17 -22.32 27.84
CA PHE A 2 -23.88 -22.08 28.49
C PHE A 2 -22.77 -21.52 27.59
N HIS A 3 -22.97 -21.45 26.27
CA HIS A 3 -21.95 -20.90 25.34
C HIS A 3 -22.01 -19.39 25.16
N ASN A 4 -23.10 -18.70 25.55
CA ASN A 4 -23.25 -17.27 25.40
C ASN A 4 -22.66 -16.43 26.56
N LEU A 5 -22.40 -17.05 27.72
CA LEU A 5 -21.89 -16.35 28.90
C LEU A 5 -20.36 -16.13 28.85
N THR A 6 -19.61 -17.01 28.18
CA THR A 6 -18.15 -16.88 28.05
C THR A 6 -17.72 -15.83 27.04
N SER A 7 -18.47 -15.64 25.95
CA SER A 7 -18.17 -14.61 24.94
C SER A 7 -18.50 -13.19 25.43
N GLN A 8 -19.58 -13.03 26.21
CA GLN A 8 -19.91 -11.73 26.82
C GLN A 8 -18.90 -11.33 27.93
N HIS A 9 -18.40 -12.30 28.70
CA HIS A 9 -17.40 -12.03 29.74
C HIS A 9 -16.04 -11.65 29.14
N PHE A 10 -15.66 -12.27 28.03
CA PHE A 10 -14.43 -11.91 27.33
C PHE A 10 -14.53 -10.53 26.69
N LEU A 11 -15.68 -10.18 26.10
CA LEU A 11 -15.94 -8.85 25.53
C LEU A 11 -15.95 -7.75 26.61
N LEU A 12 -16.62 -8.01 27.74
CA LEU A 12 -16.64 -7.07 28.88
C LEU A 12 -15.25 -6.86 29.47
N ASN A 13 -14.41 -7.90 29.48
CA ASN A 13 -13.02 -7.79 29.94
C ASN A 13 -12.14 -7.04 28.95
N THR A 14 -12.36 -7.18 27.65
CA THR A 14 -11.64 -6.41 26.61
C THR A 14 -12.06 -4.94 26.66
N ILE A 15 -13.35 -4.64 26.85
CA ILE A 15 -13.87 -3.28 27.01
C ILE A 15 -13.43 -2.67 28.36
N LYS A 16 -13.50 -3.43 29.47
CA LYS A 16 -13.02 -2.97 30.78
C LYS A 16 -11.52 -2.71 30.79
N PHE A 17 -10.74 -3.51 30.05
CA PHE A 17 -9.30 -3.30 29.94
C PHE A 17 -8.96 -2.09 29.05
N ALA A 18 -9.71 -1.86 27.98
CA ALA A 18 -9.59 -0.64 27.18
C ALA A 18 -9.89 0.61 28.03
N LEU A 19 -10.93 0.57 28.87
CA LEU A 19 -11.26 1.65 29.82
C LEU A 19 -10.21 1.81 30.94
N TYR A 20 -9.58 0.74 31.39
CA TYR A 20 -8.49 0.78 32.37
C TYR A 20 -7.20 1.40 31.79
N TYR A 21 -6.87 1.08 30.55
CA TYR A 21 -5.68 1.61 29.88
C TYR A 21 -5.82 3.09 29.50
N THR A 22 -6.99 3.50 29.02
CA THR A 22 -7.28 4.91 28.70
C THR A 22 -7.32 5.81 29.95
N ARG A 23 -7.76 5.30 31.10
CA ARG A 23 -7.76 6.05 32.36
C ARG A 23 -6.37 6.33 32.91
N ASN A 24 -5.39 5.45 32.65
CA ASN A 24 -4.02 5.60 33.17
C ASN A 24 -3.09 6.36 32.23
N HIS A 25 -3.50 6.67 30.98
CA HIS A 25 -2.69 7.40 30.00
C HIS A 25 -3.33 8.72 29.52
N ALA A 26 -4.43 9.15 30.11
CA ALA A 26 -5.14 10.37 29.72
C ALA A 26 -4.42 11.70 30.09
N ASN A 27 -3.25 11.65 30.69
CA ASN A 27 -2.54 12.84 31.22
C ASN A 27 -1.23 13.19 30.50
N ASP A 28 -0.89 12.56 29.35
CA ASP A 28 0.31 12.96 28.62
C ASP A 28 -0.04 13.41 27.20
N LYS A 29 -0.41 14.69 27.06
CA LYS A 29 -0.67 15.37 25.78
C LYS A 29 0.59 16.04 25.23
N SER A 30 1.70 15.32 25.13
CA SER A 30 2.89 15.77 24.41
C SER A 30 3.27 14.75 23.33
N GLY A 31 2.96 15.08 22.05
CA GLY A 31 3.62 14.55 20.84
C GLY A 31 3.87 13.04 20.79
N LEU A 32 2.85 12.19 21.02
CA LEU A 32 3.00 10.73 20.87
C LEU A 32 3.08 10.40 19.39
N THR A 33 4.29 10.14 18.92
CA THR A 33 4.52 9.51 17.61
C THR A 33 3.81 8.15 17.57
N MET A 34 3.00 7.90 16.53
CA MET A 34 2.32 6.61 16.34
C MET A 34 3.34 5.46 16.42
N LEU A 35 3.00 4.42 17.18
CA LEU A 35 3.84 3.22 17.27
C LEU A 35 3.94 2.53 15.90
N THR A 36 5.13 2.03 15.56
CA THR A 36 5.29 1.20 14.36
C THR A 36 4.49 -0.09 14.48
N ILE A 37 4.20 -0.76 13.36
CA ILE A 37 3.43 -2.01 13.37
C ILE A 37 4.13 -3.08 14.21
N GLU A 38 5.46 -3.15 14.20
CA GLU A 38 6.23 -4.08 15.02
C GLU A 38 6.06 -3.78 16.51
N GLN A 39 6.09 -2.50 16.89
CA GLN A 39 5.85 -2.08 18.27
C GLN A 39 4.41 -2.37 18.71
N GLN A 40 3.45 -2.19 17.82
CA GLN A 40 2.04 -2.53 18.08
C GLN A 40 1.86 -4.05 18.25
N ILE A 41 2.51 -4.88 17.41
CA ILE A 41 2.49 -6.35 17.54
C ILE A 41 3.09 -6.77 18.88
N GLU A 42 4.21 -6.19 19.25
CA GLU A 42 4.82 -6.44 20.56
C GLU A 42 3.88 -6.06 21.71
N ALA A 43 3.21 -4.90 21.61
CA ALA A 43 2.28 -4.43 22.64
C ALA A 43 1.06 -5.35 22.82
N TYR A 44 0.70 -6.12 21.80
CA TYR A 44 -0.45 -7.03 21.82
C TYR A 44 -0.09 -8.51 21.70
N ALA A 45 1.19 -8.86 21.92
CA ALA A 45 1.67 -10.23 21.76
C ALA A 45 0.86 -11.27 22.55
N ASP A 46 0.35 -10.90 23.71
CA ASP A 46 -0.50 -11.71 24.58
C ASP A 46 -1.93 -11.92 24.03
N LYS A 47 -2.44 -11.01 23.19
CA LYS A 47 -3.81 -11.02 22.66
C LYS A 47 -3.91 -11.60 21.25
N ILE A 48 -2.87 -11.41 20.46
CA ILE A 48 -2.84 -11.85 19.06
C ILE A 48 -3.26 -13.31 18.89
N PRO A 49 -2.74 -14.30 19.68
CA PRO A 49 -3.12 -15.71 19.49
C PRO A 49 -4.61 -15.98 19.67
N SER A 50 -5.26 -15.28 20.61
CA SER A 50 -6.70 -15.43 20.85
C SER A 50 -7.53 -14.83 19.71
N ILE A 51 -7.09 -13.70 19.14
CA ILE A 51 -7.73 -13.07 17.98
C ILE A 51 -7.56 -13.94 16.74
N GLN A 52 -6.35 -14.43 16.49
CA GLN A 52 -6.07 -15.36 15.39
C GLN A 52 -6.97 -16.59 15.48
N LYS A 53 -7.00 -17.26 16.64
CA LYS A 53 -7.87 -18.43 16.87
C LYS A 53 -9.34 -18.11 16.60
N ARG A 54 -9.82 -16.93 17.00
CA ARG A 54 -11.22 -16.51 16.81
C ARG A 54 -11.60 -16.38 15.34
N PHE A 55 -10.70 -15.88 14.51
CA PHE A 55 -10.96 -15.57 13.11
C PHE A 55 -10.28 -16.55 12.12
N THR A 56 -9.80 -17.69 12.61
CA THR A 56 -9.29 -18.76 11.75
C THR A 56 -10.43 -19.47 11.04
N VAL A 57 -10.32 -19.60 9.71
CA VAL A 57 -11.26 -20.34 8.86
C VAL A 57 -10.50 -21.40 8.07
N GLY A 58 -10.77 -22.67 8.33
CA GLY A 58 -9.99 -23.77 7.76
C GLY A 58 -8.51 -23.62 8.12
N ASN A 59 -7.65 -23.53 7.11
CA ASN A 59 -6.21 -23.34 7.28
C ASN A 59 -5.78 -21.85 7.22
N ILE A 60 -6.72 -20.91 7.02
CA ILE A 60 -6.42 -19.50 6.92
C ILE A 60 -6.43 -18.86 8.31
N VAL A 61 -5.27 -18.47 8.79
CA VAL A 61 -5.07 -17.78 10.07
C VAL A 61 -4.74 -16.32 9.79
N PRO A 62 -5.46 -15.35 10.40
CA PRO A 62 -5.10 -13.94 10.25
C PRO A 62 -3.66 -13.68 10.68
N TYR A 63 -2.95 -12.87 9.93
CA TYR A 63 -1.59 -12.47 10.29
C TYR A 63 -1.56 -11.62 11.57
N PRO A 64 -0.45 -11.61 12.33
CA PRO A 64 -0.33 -10.81 13.55
C PRO A 64 -0.66 -9.34 13.36
N TYR A 65 -0.26 -8.72 12.26
CA TYR A 65 -0.54 -7.33 11.94
C TYR A 65 -2.04 -7.08 11.66
N GLN A 66 -2.75 -8.07 11.10
CA GLN A 66 -4.21 -7.99 10.89
C GLN A 66 -4.95 -8.09 12.24
N ALA A 67 -4.46 -8.92 13.15
CA ALA A 67 -4.99 -9.00 14.51
C ALA A 67 -4.79 -7.68 15.27
N VAL A 68 -3.63 -7.03 15.11
CA VAL A 68 -3.36 -5.69 15.68
C VAL A 68 -4.30 -4.65 15.10
N ALA A 69 -4.43 -4.58 13.77
CA ALA A 69 -5.35 -3.65 13.12
C ALA A 69 -6.79 -3.82 13.62
N TYR A 70 -7.23 -5.07 13.81
CA TYR A 70 -8.52 -5.38 14.41
C TYR A 70 -8.63 -4.89 15.87
N ILE A 71 -7.63 -5.15 16.72
CA ILE A 71 -7.62 -4.71 18.12
C ILE A 71 -7.71 -3.19 18.21
N GLU A 72 -6.90 -2.47 17.44
CA GLU A 72 -6.90 -1.01 17.41
C GLU A 72 -8.24 -0.46 16.89
N THR A 73 -8.79 -1.06 15.82
CA THR A 73 -10.12 -0.69 15.30
C THR A 73 -11.21 -0.91 16.35
N ALA A 74 -11.23 -2.07 17.01
CA ALA A 74 -12.23 -2.38 18.02
C ALA A 74 -12.21 -1.40 19.20
N LYS A 75 -11.01 -0.97 19.62
CA LYS A 75 -10.84 0.06 20.66
C LYS A 75 -11.41 1.42 20.25
N ARG A 76 -11.10 1.87 19.01
CA ARG A 76 -11.58 3.16 18.50
C ARG A 76 -13.09 3.14 18.28
N ILE A 77 -13.64 2.03 17.78
CA ILE A 77 -15.10 1.85 17.64
C ILE A 77 -15.81 1.89 19.00
N ALA A 78 -15.22 1.30 20.04
CA ALA A 78 -15.78 1.31 21.38
C ALA A 78 -15.78 2.71 22.04
N ASN A 79 -14.71 3.48 21.79
CA ASN A 79 -14.50 4.84 22.31
C ASN A 79 -14.38 5.82 21.14
N TYR A 80 -15.43 5.88 20.32
CA TYR A 80 -15.41 6.68 19.10
C TYR A 80 -15.49 8.17 19.40
N GLU A 81 -14.51 8.90 18.87
CA GLU A 81 -14.46 10.37 18.98
C GLU A 81 -14.45 11.05 17.61
N HIS A 82 -13.92 10.39 16.59
CA HIS A 82 -13.76 10.96 15.24
C HIS A 82 -13.46 9.85 14.21
N PRO A 83 -13.63 10.14 12.91
CA PRO A 83 -13.23 9.24 11.83
C PRO A 83 -11.73 8.96 11.86
N PHE A 84 -11.37 7.69 11.69
CA PHE A 84 -10.00 7.21 11.67
C PHE A 84 -9.77 6.19 10.56
N TYR A 85 -8.52 5.90 10.23
CA TYR A 85 -8.22 4.92 9.20
C TYR A 85 -7.00 4.06 9.52
N ILE A 86 -6.94 2.91 8.83
CA ILE A 86 -5.81 2.00 8.79
C ILE A 86 -5.11 2.17 7.46
N LYS A 87 -3.81 2.51 7.48
CA LYS A 87 -2.96 2.44 6.32
C LYS A 87 -2.44 1.01 6.20
N ALA A 88 -2.83 0.33 5.14
CA ALA A 88 -2.42 -1.02 4.85
C ALA A 88 -2.10 -1.13 3.37
N SER A 89 -0.84 -1.38 3.06
CA SER A 89 -0.35 -1.50 1.68
C SER A 89 -1.13 -2.53 0.87
N VAL A 90 -0.99 -2.46 -0.45
CA VAL A 90 -1.60 -3.46 -1.34
C VAL A 90 -1.13 -4.85 -0.94
N SER A 91 -2.06 -5.80 -0.92
CA SER A 91 -1.84 -7.20 -0.47
C SER A 91 -1.65 -7.42 1.03
N ALA A 92 -1.82 -6.41 1.89
CA ALA A 92 -1.88 -6.58 3.35
C ALA A 92 -3.14 -7.32 3.84
N GLY A 93 -4.12 -7.57 2.96
CA GLY A 93 -5.37 -8.23 3.32
C GLY A 93 -6.38 -7.31 4.02
N LYS A 94 -6.56 -6.08 3.51
CA LYS A 94 -7.58 -5.13 4.01
C LYS A 94 -8.96 -5.76 4.13
N THR A 95 -9.37 -6.54 3.12
CA THR A 95 -10.65 -7.26 3.08
C THR A 95 -10.83 -8.20 4.27
N ILE A 96 -9.75 -8.89 4.71
CA ILE A 96 -9.78 -9.74 5.91
C ILE A 96 -10.02 -8.90 7.16
N MET A 97 -9.37 -7.75 7.28
CA MET A 97 -9.55 -6.83 8.43
C MET A 97 -10.99 -6.29 8.48
N ILE A 98 -11.57 -5.96 7.31
CA ILE A 98 -12.98 -5.54 7.16
C ILE A 98 -13.91 -6.70 7.58
N ALA A 99 -13.63 -7.93 7.15
CA ALA A 99 -14.41 -9.10 7.50
C ALA A 99 -14.36 -9.41 9.02
N MET A 100 -13.19 -9.26 9.65
CA MET A 100 -13.05 -9.39 11.10
C MET A 100 -13.89 -8.34 11.85
N LEU A 101 -13.93 -7.10 11.36
CA LEU A 101 -14.78 -6.04 11.92
C LEU A 101 -16.27 -6.37 11.72
N ALA A 102 -16.67 -6.86 10.55
CA ALA A 102 -18.05 -7.28 10.28
C ALA A 102 -18.49 -8.42 11.21
N ALA A 103 -17.61 -9.40 11.46
CA ALA A 103 -17.88 -10.47 12.40
C ALA A 103 -18.03 -9.96 13.86
N GLN A 104 -17.26 -8.96 14.23
CA GLN A 104 -17.44 -8.27 15.52
C GLN A 104 -18.78 -7.53 15.57
N CYS A 105 -19.13 -6.78 14.53
CA CYS A 105 -20.41 -6.07 14.44
C CYS A 105 -21.60 -7.05 14.53
N LYS A 106 -21.54 -8.20 13.84
CA LYS A 106 -22.54 -9.28 13.99
C LYS A 106 -22.67 -9.73 15.44
N THR A 107 -21.55 -10.00 16.12
CA THR A 107 -21.53 -10.46 17.52
C THR A 107 -22.17 -9.43 18.48
N MET A 108 -21.96 -8.13 18.19
CA MET A 108 -22.48 -7.02 18.98
C MET A 108 -23.88 -6.56 18.53
N ASN A 109 -24.45 -7.20 17.53
CA ASN A 109 -25.72 -6.82 16.91
C ASN A 109 -25.74 -5.36 16.41
N LEU A 110 -24.63 -4.91 15.83
CA LEU A 110 -24.46 -3.60 15.23
C LEU A 110 -24.61 -3.68 13.72
N PRO A 111 -25.60 -3.00 13.10
CA PRO A 111 -25.66 -2.90 11.66
C PRO A 111 -24.42 -2.20 11.12
N MET A 112 -23.85 -2.73 10.04
CA MET A 112 -22.64 -2.20 9.43
C MET A 112 -22.79 -2.08 7.93
N MET A 113 -22.34 -0.96 7.36
CA MET A 113 -22.17 -0.81 5.92
C MET A 113 -20.69 -0.83 5.57
N VAL A 114 -20.35 -1.57 4.52
CA VAL A 114 -19.04 -1.53 3.86
C VAL A 114 -19.21 -0.84 2.52
N LEU A 115 -18.48 0.23 2.28
CA LEU A 115 -18.47 0.95 1.01
C LEU A 115 -17.19 0.70 0.26
N ALA A 116 -17.32 0.33 -1.00
CA ALA A 116 -16.23 0.26 -1.96
C ALA A 116 -16.65 0.89 -3.29
N ARG A 117 -15.69 1.34 -4.09
CA ARG A 117 -16.01 2.00 -5.37
C ARG A 117 -16.34 1.02 -6.48
N GLN A 118 -15.69 -0.14 -6.50
CA GLN A 118 -15.74 -1.06 -7.63
C GLN A 118 -16.47 -2.35 -7.28
N ALA A 119 -17.20 -2.89 -8.26
CA ALA A 119 -17.97 -4.11 -8.10
C ALA A 119 -17.11 -5.32 -7.69
N GLU A 120 -15.89 -5.41 -8.20
CA GLU A 120 -14.96 -6.49 -7.89
C GLU A 120 -14.52 -6.46 -6.43
N ILE A 121 -14.32 -5.26 -5.86
CA ILE A 121 -13.97 -5.09 -4.43
C ILE A 121 -15.19 -5.44 -3.58
N VAL A 122 -16.37 -4.93 -3.92
CA VAL A 122 -17.63 -5.28 -3.23
C VAL A 122 -17.84 -6.79 -3.18
N LYS A 123 -17.57 -7.50 -4.29
CA LYS A 123 -17.66 -8.95 -4.36
C LYS A 123 -16.65 -9.61 -3.40
N GLN A 124 -15.39 -9.16 -3.44
CA GLN A 124 -14.33 -9.71 -2.60
C GLN A 124 -14.61 -9.48 -1.11
N ASP A 125 -15.02 -8.27 -0.72
CA ASP A 125 -15.37 -7.96 0.67
C ASP A 125 -16.54 -8.83 1.16
N SER A 126 -17.58 -8.99 0.34
CA SER A 126 -18.73 -9.85 0.66
C SER A 126 -18.34 -11.32 0.81
N GLU A 127 -17.47 -11.84 -0.06
CA GLU A 127 -16.98 -13.21 0.00
C GLU A 127 -16.16 -13.45 1.28
N GLU A 128 -15.23 -12.54 1.63
CA GLU A 128 -14.42 -12.68 2.85
C GLU A 128 -15.26 -12.53 4.14
N ILE A 129 -16.26 -11.67 4.13
CA ILE A 129 -17.23 -11.56 5.24
C ILE A 129 -18.02 -12.88 5.38
N SER A 130 -18.44 -13.48 4.26
CA SER A 130 -19.15 -14.75 4.24
C SER A 130 -18.26 -15.92 4.70
N ASN A 131 -16.96 -15.90 4.38
CA ASN A 131 -15.99 -16.89 4.84
C ASN A 131 -15.88 -16.94 6.38
N LEU A 132 -16.15 -15.82 7.06
CA LEU A 132 -16.22 -15.75 8.54
C LEU A 132 -17.63 -16.09 9.09
N ASP A 133 -18.47 -16.78 8.32
CA ASP A 133 -19.85 -17.12 8.70
C ASP A 133 -20.72 -15.89 9.05
N VAL A 134 -20.46 -14.75 8.41
CA VAL A 134 -21.24 -13.51 8.59
C VAL A 134 -22.20 -13.33 7.42
N PRO A 135 -23.51 -13.55 7.62
CA PRO A 135 -24.51 -13.23 6.61
C PRO A 135 -24.44 -11.75 6.25
N ASN A 136 -24.35 -11.47 4.97
CA ASN A 136 -24.30 -10.10 4.46
C ASN A 136 -25.12 -9.95 3.19
N SER A 137 -25.50 -8.72 2.86
CA SER A 137 -26.22 -8.36 1.67
C SER A 137 -25.33 -7.57 0.74
N VAL A 138 -25.44 -7.83 -0.57
CA VAL A 138 -24.69 -7.09 -1.59
C VAL A 138 -25.61 -6.05 -2.25
N TYR A 139 -25.20 -4.79 -2.19
CA TYR A 139 -25.90 -3.66 -2.81
C TYR A 139 -25.05 -3.02 -3.90
N CYS A 140 -24.96 -3.70 -5.05
CA CYS A 140 -24.11 -3.33 -6.18
C CYS A 140 -24.74 -3.65 -7.53
N ALA A 141 -25.09 -2.63 -8.29
CA ALA A 141 -25.66 -2.78 -9.62
C ALA A 141 -24.72 -3.50 -10.60
N GLY A 142 -23.40 -3.26 -10.49
CA GLY A 142 -22.38 -3.94 -11.30
C GLY A 142 -22.33 -5.45 -11.10
N LEU A 143 -22.84 -5.96 -9.97
CA LEU A 143 -22.99 -7.39 -9.67
C LEU A 143 -24.42 -7.89 -9.92
N GLY A 144 -25.32 -7.06 -10.44
CA GLY A 144 -26.72 -7.42 -10.69
C GLY A 144 -27.56 -7.57 -9.42
N THR A 145 -27.07 -7.14 -8.26
CA THR A 145 -27.73 -7.34 -6.97
C THR A 145 -27.90 -6.01 -6.22
N LYS A 146 -29.10 -5.80 -5.65
CA LYS A 146 -29.43 -4.65 -4.81
C LYS A 146 -30.21 -5.15 -3.60
N ALA A 147 -29.55 -5.85 -2.69
CA ALA A 147 -30.15 -6.45 -1.50
C ALA A 147 -29.67 -5.74 -0.22
N ALA A 148 -30.56 -5.64 0.77
CA ALA A 148 -30.27 -5.08 2.09
C ALA A 148 -31.06 -5.85 3.17
N TYR A 149 -31.07 -7.18 3.09
CA TYR A 149 -31.83 -8.04 4.01
C TYR A 149 -31.14 -8.31 5.34
N PHE A 150 -29.80 -8.28 5.33
CA PHE A 150 -28.99 -8.53 6.53
C PHE A 150 -28.48 -7.21 7.13
N PRO A 151 -28.20 -7.20 8.44
CA PRO A 151 -27.64 -6.02 9.10
C PRO A 151 -26.28 -5.57 8.54
N ILE A 152 -25.52 -6.50 7.93
CA ILE A 152 -24.27 -6.19 7.24
C ILE A 152 -24.56 -6.02 5.76
N VAL A 153 -24.27 -4.84 5.22
CA VAL A 153 -24.47 -4.50 3.80
C VAL A 153 -23.16 -4.10 3.17
N VAL A 154 -22.78 -4.75 2.07
CA VAL A 154 -21.60 -4.40 1.27
C VAL A 154 -22.07 -3.75 -0.02
N GLY A 155 -21.72 -2.50 -0.25
CA GLY A 155 -22.24 -1.71 -1.36
C GLY A 155 -21.21 -0.95 -2.16
N SER A 156 -21.52 -0.72 -3.45
CA SER A 156 -20.77 0.25 -4.24
C SER A 156 -21.34 1.65 -4.05
N GLU A 157 -20.47 2.67 -3.92
CA GLU A 157 -20.87 4.05 -3.64
C GLU A 157 -21.96 4.54 -4.60
N GLY A 158 -21.77 4.33 -5.92
CA GLY A 158 -22.70 4.77 -6.94
C GLY A 158 -24.05 4.05 -6.91
N THR A 159 -24.10 2.79 -6.41
CA THR A 159 -25.37 2.10 -6.23
C THR A 159 -26.04 2.53 -4.92
N VAL A 160 -25.26 2.69 -3.87
CA VAL A 160 -25.76 3.09 -2.54
C VAL A 160 -26.38 4.48 -2.60
N VAL A 161 -25.71 5.47 -3.21
CA VAL A 161 -26.25 6.83 -3.33
C VAL A 161 -27.62 6.83 -4.01
N ASN A 162 -27.80 6.06 -5.07
CA ASN A 162 -29.08 5.92 -5.77
C ASN A 162 -30.14 5.13 -4.99
N GLY A 163 -29.74 4.39 -3.99
CA GLY A 163 -30.61 3.58 -3.14
C GLY A 163 -30.98 4.20 -1.80
N LEU A 164 -30.25 5.25 -1.38
CA LEU A 164 -30.38 5.85 -0.03
C LEU A 164 -31.82 6.18 0.33
N PHE A 165 -32.56 6.78 -0.57
CA PHE A 165 -33.94 7.22 -0.35
C PHE A 165 -34.99 6.27 -0.92
N LYS A 166 -34.58 5.06 -1.32
CA LYS A 166 -35.42 4.00 -1.88
C LYS A 166 -35.29 2.73 -1.01
N MET A 167 -34.64 1.70 -1.52
CA MET A 167 -34.47 0.40 -0.83
C MET A 167 -33.64 0.48 0.46
N LEU A 168 -32.75 1.46 0.57
CA LEU A 168 -31.96 1.71 1.79
C LEU A 168 -32.57 2.80 2.67
N GLY A 169 -33.83 3.24 2.40
CA GLY A 169 -34.46 4.33 3.13
C GLY A 169 -34.53 4.14 4.64
N ASP A 170 -34.79 2.91 5.08
CA ASP A 170 -34.86 2.54 6.50
C ASP A 170 -33.58 1.95 7.08
N TYR A 171 -32.56 1.74 6.24
CA TYR A 171 -31.30 1.16 6.68
C TYR A 171 -30.45 2.20 7.45
N VAL A 172 -30.07 1.85 8.67
CA VAL A 172 -29.28 2.72 9.56
C VAL A 172 -28.09 1.94 10.10
N PRO A 173 -26.91 2.12 9.53
CA PRO A 173 -25.70 1.50 10.07
C PRO A 173 -25.27 2.20 11.35
N SER A 174 -24.68 1.44 12.28
CA SER A 174 -23.97 1.94 13.45
C SER A 174 -22.46 2.08 13.19
N VAL A 175 -21.97 1.36 12.15
CA VAL A 175 -20.58 1.37 11.72
C VAL A 175 -20.55 1.49 10.20
N LEU A 176 -19.68 2.35 9.70
CA LEU A 176 -19.39 2.52 8.28
C LEU A 176 -17.91 2.22 8.05
N ALA A 177 -17.61 1.16 7.31
CA ALA A 177 -16.26 0.88 6.82
C ALA A 177 -16.13 1.31 5.36
N ILE A 178 -15.04 1.99 5.03
CA ILE A 178 -14.78 2.47 3.67
C ILE A 178 -13.48 1.86 3.18
N ASP A 179 -13.56 0.94 2.20
CA ASP A 179 -12.37 0.44 1.53
C ASP A 179 -11.87 1.45 0.50
N GLU A 180 -10.56 1.53 0.37
CA GLU A 180 -9.84 2.56 -0.38
C GLU A 180 -10.29 3.99 -0.01
N CYS A 181 -10.34 4.29 1.29
CA CYS A 181 -10.87 5.53 1.85
C CYS A 181 -10.16 6.81 1.39
N HIS A 182 -8.98 6.70 0.77
CA HIS A 182 -8.33 7.83 0.07
C HIS A 182 -9.15 8.35 -1.12
N GLN A 183 -10.14 7.58 -1.60
CA GLN A 183 -11.06 8.03 -2.66
C GLN A 183 -12.10 9.06 -2.15
N VAL A 184 -12.32 9.13 -0.85
CA VAL A 184 -13.22 10.14 -0.25
C VAL A 184 -12.60 11.52 -0.42
N ASP A 185 -13.35 12.44 -1.01
CA ASP A 185 -12.99 13.85 -1.05
C ASP A 185 -13.27 14.47 0.32
N TRP A 186 -12.26 14.45 1.18
CA TRP A 186 -12.43 14.93 2.53
C TRP A 186 -12.67 16.45 2.60
N GLN A 187 -12.20 17.22 1.61
CA GLN A 187 -12.41 18.69 1.55
C GLN A 187 -13.88 18.98 1.24
N ASP A 188 -14.43 18.33 0.23
CA ASP A 188 -15.83 18.39 -0.13
C ASP A 188 -16.74 17.95 1.05
N LEU A 189 -16.35 16.85 1.71
CA LEU A 189 -17.08 16.33 2.87
C LEU A 189 -17.00 17.25 4.09
N ALA A 190 -15.82 17.79 4.40
CA ALA A 190 -15.63 18.70 5.53
C ALA A 190 -16.41 20.02 5.32
N GLU A 191 -16.46 20.51 4.09
CA GLU A 191 -17.26 21.69 3.75
C GLU A 191 -18.76 21.42 3.92
N ALA A 192 -19.26 20.28 3.44
CA ALA A 192 -20.66 19.90 3.58
C ALA A 192 -21.06 19.71 5.07
N ILE A 193 -20.17 19.15 5.90
CA ILE A 193 -20.38 19.05 7.36
C ILE A 193 -20.42 20.45 8.00
N ALA A 194 -19.50 21.34 7.63
CA ALA A 194 -19.45 22.70 8.18
C ALA A 194 -20.69 23.53 7.82
N ASN A 195 -21.30 23.25 6.68
CA ASN A 195 -22.52 23.91 6.21
C ASN A 195 -23.81 23.22 6.72
N ASP A 196 -23.71 22.16 7.53
CA ASP A 196 -24.84 21.35 8.00
C ASP A 196 -25.78 20.90 6.86
N GLU A 197 -25.17 20.44 5.73
CA GLU A 197 -25.91 20.07 4.54
C GLU A 197 -26.72 18.78 4.75
N SER A 198 -27.92 18.76 4.18
CA SER A 198 -28.78 17.57 4.09
C SER A 198 -29.22 17.36 2.67
N PHE A 199 -29.38 16.08 2.28
CA PHE A 199 -29.74 15.72 0.91
C PHE A 199 -31.07 14.97 0.89
N GLU A 200 -31.95 15.37 -0.03
CA GLU A 200 -33.19 14.66 -0.32
C GLU A 200 -33.12 14.15 -1.76
N TYR A 201 -33.27 12.85 -1.93
CA TYR A 201 -33.42 12.26 -3.27
C TYR A 201 -34.87 12.17 -3.63
N MET A 202 -35.16 12.61 -4.83
CA MET A 202 -36.49 12.54 -5.38
C MET A 202 -36.46 11.83 -6.74
N SER A 203 -37.03 10.63 -6.76
CA SER A 203 -37.38 9.98 -8.01
C SER A 203 -38.72 10.58 -8.43
N ARG A 204 -38.73 11.26 -9.56
CA ARG A 204 -39.95 11.76 -10.17
C ARG A 204 -40.55 10.66 -11.04
N ALA A 205 -41.78 10.22 -10.68
CA ALA A 205 -42.63 9.56 -11.63
C ALA A 205 -43.37 10.65 -12.41
N LYS A 206 -43.46 10.52 -13.74
CA LYS A 206 -44.31 11.36 -14.57
C LYS A 206 -45.72 11.42 -13.93
N ASP A 207 -46.25 12.61 -13.78
CA ASP A 207 -47.58 12.89 -13.20
C ASP A 207 -47.72 12.74 -11.66
N LYS A 208 -46.65 12.69 -10.91
CA LYS A 208 -46.73 12.74 -9.43
C LYS A 208 -45.98 13.94 -8.84
N PRO A 209 -46.59 14.63 -7.86
CA PRO A 209 -45.88 15.68 -7.14
C PRO A 209 -44.63 15.13 -6.47
N TYR A 210 -43.59 15.92 -6.40
CA TYR A 210 -42.29 15.55 -5.77
C TYR A 210 -41.83 16.65 -4.81
N ARG A 211 -40.85 16.36 -4.01
CA ARG A 211 -40.28 17.33 -3.06
C ARG A 211 -38.92 17.81 -3.50
N VAL A 212 -38.66 19.09 -3.33
CA VAL A 212 -37.35 19.73 -3.47
C VAL A 212 -37.08 20.47 -2.17
N ASN A 213 -36.00 20.18 -1.47
CA ASN A 213 -35.64 20.80 -0.19
C ASN A 213 -36.80 20.79 0.86
N GLY A 214 -37.54 19.67 0.93
CA GLY A 214 -38.68 19.52 1.85
C GLY A 214 -40.01 20.11 1.36
N GLU A 215 -40.04 20.92 0.32
CA GLU A 215 -41.26 21.48 -0.27
C GLU A 215 -41.84 20.57 -1.36
N ILE A 216 -43.17 20.45 -1.38
CA ILE A 216 -43.86 19.68 -2.42
C ILE A 216 -43.95 20.53 -3.67
N VAL A 217 -43.39 20.03 -4.77
CA VAL A 217 -43.43 20.66 -6.09
C VAL A 217 -44.42 19.91 -6.97
N ASP A 218 -45.28 20.66 -7.71
CA ASP A 218 -46.33 20.10 -8.53
C ASP A 218 -45.79 19.34 -9.75
N ALA A 219 -46.61 18.45 -10.31
CA ALA A 219 -46.27 17.61 -11.47
C ALA A 219 -45.89 18.40 -12.74
N ASP A 220 -46.35 19.65 -12.83
CA ASP A 220 -46.13 20.53 -14.00
C ASP A 220 -44.75 21.24 -13.99
N TYR A 221 -43.91 21.03 -12.95
CA TYR A 221 -42.57 21.59 -12.93
C TYR A 221 -41.70 20.99 -14.04
N PRO A 222 -40.81 21.77 -14.69
CA PRO A 222 -40.02 21.33 -15.83
C PRO A 222 -39.33 19.99 -15.58
N TYR A 223 -39.59 19.02 -16.43
CA TYR A 223 -39.14 17.64 -16.30
C TYR A 223 -38.34 17.23 -17.54
N ASN A 224 -37.19 16.62 -17.27
CA ASN A 224 -36.40 16.03 -18.33
C ASN A 224 -36.76 14.54 -18.48
N GLU A 225 -37.46 14.22 -19.55
CA GLU A 225 -37.96 12.85 -19.82
C GLU A 225 -36.86 11.77 -19.88
N LYS A 226 -35.59 12.17 -20.04
CA LYS A 226 -34.45 11.23 -20.09
C LYS A 226 -33.89 10.86 -18.74
N PHE A 227 -34.15 11.65 -17.71
CA PHE A 227 -33.51 11.46 -16.39
C PHE A 227 -34.51 11.67 -15.27
N GLU A 228 -34.86 10.60 -14.59
CA GLU A 228 -35.66 10.65 -13.36
C GLU A 228 -34.87 11.13 -12.15
N THR A 229 -33.70 11.69 -12.32
CA THR A 229 -32.80 12.12 -11.25
C THR A 229 -32.69 13.63 -11.23
N VAL A 230 -33.16 14.22 -10.15
CA VAL A 230 -32.80 15.59 -9.78
C VAL A 230 -31.34 15.63 -9.32
N GLU A 231 -30.59 16.68 -9.69
CA GLU A 231 -29.22 16.86 -9.21
C GLU A 231 -29.16 16.80 -7.69
N PHE A 232 -28.31 15.92 -7.19
CA PHE A 232 -28.02 15.85 -5.76
C PHE A 232 -27.16 17.03 -5.35
N GLY A 233 -27.60 17.72 -4.30
CA GLY A 233 -26.81 18.63 -3.47
C GLY A 233 -25.65 19.37 -4.13
N GLY A 234 -25.94 20.32 -5.06
CA GLY A 234 -24.99 21.34 -5.46
C GLY A 234 -23.61 20.88 -5.95
N GLY A 235 -23.51 19.69 -6.58
CA GLY A 235 -22.25 19.19 -7.12
C GLY A 235 -21.37 18.40 -6.15
N ARG A 236 -21.87 18.02 -4.97
CA ARG A 236 -21.17 17.19 -3.98
C ARG A 236 -20.85 15.79 -4.52
N THR A 237 -19.76 15.19 -4.05
CA THR A 237 -19.37 13.84 -4.44
C THR A 237 -20.35 12.79 -3.92
N GLN A 238 -20.40 11.62 -4.57
CA GLN A 238 -21.27 10.52 -4.13
C GLN A 238 -20.94 10.06 -2.70
N TYR A 239 -19.64 10.00 -2.33
CA TYR A 239 -19.22 9.67 -0.98
C TYR A 239 -19.73 10.69 0.03
N THR A 240 -19.63 11.99 -0.27
CA THR A 240 -20.12 13.06 0.60
C THR A 240 -21.60 12.89 0.90
N ILE A 241 -22.42 12.69 -0.15
CA ILE A 241 -23.87 12.50 0.00
C ILE A 241 -24.18 11.27 0.86
N VAL A 242 -23.52 10.12 0.60
CA VAL A 242 -23.77 8.88 1.35
C VAL A 242 -23.36 9.04 2.80
N ILE A 243 -22.17 9.55 3.07
CA ILE A 243 -21.65 9.68 4.44
C ILE A 243 -22.51 10.63 5.27
N ILE A 244 -22.81 11.83 4.76
CA ILE A 244 -23.65 12.82 5.46
C ILE A 244 -25.02 12.24 5.79
N GLU A 245 -25.68 11.62 4.81
CA GLU A 245 -27.02 11.07 5.03
C GLU A 245 -26.99 9.93 6.06
N LEU A 246 -26.00 9.03 6.01
CA LEU A 246 -25.87 7.96 6.99
C LEU A 246 -25.53 8.49 8.39
N MET A 247 -24.69 9.54 8.50
CA MET A 247 -24.40 10.22 9.78
C MET A 247 -25.69 10.81 10.37
N ARG A 248 -26.44 11.55 9.56
CA ARG A 248 -27.73 12.16 9.96
C ARG A 248 -28.73 11.11 10.43
N ARG A 249 -28.92 10.02 9.68
CA ARG A 249 -29.84 8.93 10.04
C ARG A 249 -29.43 8.23 11.34
N CYS A 250 -28.15 7.90 11.47
CA CYS A 250 -27.65 7.25 12.67
C CYS A 250 -27.93 8.10 13.91
N LEU A 251 -27.59 9.37 13.86
CA LEU A 251 -27.83 10.31 14.97
C LEU A 251 -29.33 10.45 15.28
N GLN A 252 -30.17 10.65 14.28
CA GLN A 252 -31.63 10.85 14.46
C GLN A 252 -32.33 9.60 15.02
N LYS A 253 -31.98 8.40 14.52
CA LYS A 253 -32.69 7.16 14.91
C LYS A 253 -32.11 6.51 16.16
N THR A 254 -30.82 6.70 16.46
CA THR A 254 -30.14 6.00 17.57
C THR A 254 -29.66 6.93 18.68
N GLY A 255 -29.63 8.25 18.45
CA GLY A 255 -29.02 9.22 19.36
C GLY A 255 -27.50 9.10 19.48
N ARG A 256 -26.85 8.34 18.56
CA ARG A 256 -25.41 8.08 18.56
C ARG A 256 -24.80 8.48 17.25
N GLU A 257 -23.55 8.87 17.28
CA GLU A 257 -22.77 9.13 16.06
C GLU A 257 -22.48 7.85 15.28
N LEU A 258 -22.47 7.97 13.94
CA LEU A 258 -22.01 6.91 13.04
C LEU A 258 -20.51 6.73 13.20
N ARG A 259 -20.06 5.51 13.51
CA ARG A 259 -18.65 5.18 13.65
C ARG A 259 -18.05 4.90 12.28
N ILE A 260 -17.08 5.70 11.86
CA ILE A 260 -16.52 5.64 10.52
C ILE A 260 -15.06 5.20 10.59
N VAL A 261 -14.73 4.12 9.89
CA VAL A 261 -13.37 3.58 9.75
C VAL A 261 -13.00 3.44 8.29
N GLY A 262 -11.81 3.93 7.93
CA GLY A 262 -11.25 3.81 6.59
C GLY A 262 -10.17 2.73 6.52
N TYR A 263 -10.04 2.11 5.35
CA TYR A 263 -8.94 1.23 5.01
C TYR A 263 -8.32 1.72 3.70
N THR A 264 -7.01 1.87 3.65
CA THR A 264 -6.35 2.37 2.44
C THR A 264 -4.91 1.93 2.32
N GLY A 265 -4.43 1.76 1.08
CA GLY A 265 -3.02 1.57 0.78
C GLY A 265 -2.27 2.88 0.54
N SER A 266 -2.99 4.01 0.42
CA SER A 266 -2.43 5.33 0.17
C SER A 266 -2.87 6.31 1.25
N GLU A 267 -1.94 7.09 1.78
CA GLU A 267 -2.21 8.20 2.71
C GLU A 267 -2.49 9.51 1.98
N PHE A 268 -2.58 9.45 0.65
CA PHE A 268 -2.85 10.61 -0.20
C PHE A 268 -4.02 10.36 -1.13
N ARG A 269 -4.85 11.39 -1.34
CA ARG A 269 -5.75 11.51 -2.47
C ARG A 269 -5.05 12.36 -3.51
N GLY A 270 -4.43 11.71 -4.49
CA GLY A 270 -3.47 12.37 -5.36
C GLY A 270 -2.23 12.80 -4.59
N VAL A 271 -2.06 14.10 -4.42
CA VAL A 271 -0.97 14.71 -3.64
C VAL A 271 -1.45 15.32 -2.31
N ILE A 272 -2.75 15.26 -2.03
CA ILE A 272 -3.34 15.83 -0.82
C ILE A 272 -3.38 14.75 0.27
N PRO A 273 -2.75 14.98 1.44
CA PRO A 273 -2.85 14.05 2.56
C PRO A 273 -4.30 13.87 3.00
N ILE A 274 -4.66 12.63 3.30
CA ILE A 274 -6.01 12.37 3.84
C ILE A 274 -6.09 12.58 5.35
N LEU A 275 -4.97 12.53 6.07
CA LEU A 275 -4.89 12.76 7.51
C LEU A 275 -4.93 14.26 7.83
N GLN A 276 -5.81 14.67 8.72
CA GLN A 276 -5.91 16.03 9.24
C GLN A 276 -5.97 15.97 10.77
N GLU A 277 -4.81 15.85 11.42
CA GLU A 277 -4.69 15.74 12.88
C GLU A 277 -5.08 17.03 13.62
N ASP A 278 -4.81 18.18 13.02
CA ASP A 278 -5.12 19.48 13.61
C ASP A 278 -6.63 19.73 13.62
N LYS A 279 -7.23 19.56 14.79
CA LYS A 279 -8.67 19.76 14.99
C LYS A 279 -9.11 21.23 14.85
N SER A 280 -8.18 22.19 14.83
CA SER A 280 -8.47 23.60 14.58
C SER A 280 -8.72 23.90 13.09
N GLN A 281 -8.34 22.99 12.22
CA GLN A 281 -8.50 23.09 10.77
C GLN A 281 -9.62 22.18 10.27
N PRO A 282 -10.29 22.55 9.16
CA PRO A 282 -11.22 21.66 8.50
C PRO A 282 -10.58 20.32 8.17
N GLY A 283 -11.32 19.21 8.34
CA GLY A 283 -10.80 17.89 8.03
C GLY A 283 -11.81 16.80 8.38
N PHE A 284 -11.53 15.59 7.90
CA PHE A 284 -12.40 14.43 8.13
C PHE A 284 -11.66 13.27 8.80
N TRP A 285 -10.60 12.75 8.19
CA TRP A 285 -9.78 11.70 8.79
C TRP A 285 -8.84 12.29 9.84
N ARG A 286 -9.10 12.02 11.10
CA ARG A 286 -8.43 12.67 12.23
C ARG A 286 -7.31 11.86 12.85
N GLU A 287 -7.29 10.55 12.59
CA GLU A 287 -6.31 9.63 13.17
C GLU A 287 -5.96 8.51 12.19
N GLN A 288 -4.69 8.22 12.06
CA GLN A 288 -4.17 6.98 11.48
C GLN A 288 -3.79 6.05 12.63
N ILE A 289 -4.45 4.90 12.75
CA ILE A 289 -4.27 4.03 13.92
C ILE A 289 -3.23 2.93 13.72
N THR A 290 -2.91 2.59 12.48
CA THR A 290 -1.92 1.55 12.13
C THR A 290 -1.31 1.86 10.77
N ASP A 291 -0.01 1.59 10.59
CA ASP A 291 0.71 1.64 9.32
C ASP A 291 1.32 0.28 8.98
N ILE A 292 0.68 -0.45 8.08
CA ILE A 292 1.17 -1.73 7.55
C ILE A 292 1.79 -1.46 6.19
N ASN A 293 3.05 -1.02 6.20
CA ASN A 293 3.74 -0.62 4.98
C ASN A 293 4.30 -1.81 4.19
N THR A 294 4.67 -1.57 2.94
CA THR A 294 5.16 -2.60 2.02
C THR A 294 6.45 -3.25 2.52
N ASN A 295 7.36 -2.46 3.11
CA ASN A 295 8.64 -3.00 3.62
C ASN A 295 8.40 -4.03 4.73
N TYR A 296 7.48 -3.70 5.65
CA TYR A 296 7.09 -4.64 6.70
C TYR A 296 6.51 -5.94 6.11
N LEU A 297 5.62 -5.84 5.11
CA LEU A 297 5.02 -7.02 4.47
C LEU A 297 6.04 -7.91 3.77
N VAL A 298 7.06 -7.31 3.14
CA VAL A 298 8.18 -8.04 2.53
C VAL A 298 9.04 -8.72 3.61
N GLU A 299 9.39 -8.01 4.70
CA GLU A 299 10.14 -8.59 5.81
C GLU A 299 9.39 -9.71 6.52
N PHE A 300 8.10 -9.54 6.68
CA PHE A 300 7.23 -10.55 7.28
C PHE A 300 7.06 -11.76 6.36
N GLY A 301 7.32 -11.60 5.04
CA GLY A 301 7.17 -12.66 4.05
C GLY A 301 5.73 -12.88 3.59
N SER A 302 4.82 -11.91 3.76
CA SER A 302 3.44 -11.98 3.27
C SER A 302 3.30 -11.51 1.82
N VAL A 303 4.33 -10.91 1.25
CA VAL A 303 4.45 -10.55 -0.17
C VAL A 303 5.89 -10.76 -0.63
N VAL A 304 6.10 -10.91 -1.95
CA VAL A 304 7.44 -10.92 -2.53
C VAL A 304 7.93 -9.49 -2.79
N PRO A 305 9.25 -9.23 -2.79
CA PRO A 305 9.81 -7.93 -3.14
C PRO A 305 9.58 -7.60 -4.61
N THR A 306 9.48 -6.30 -4.93
CA THR A 306 9.50 -5.82 -6.31
C THR A 306 10.93 -5.45 -6.71
N ILE A 307 11.36 -5.97 -7.86
CA ILE A 307 12.67 -5.69 -8.48
C ILE A 307 12.44 -4.90 -9.75
N PHE A 308 13.08 -3.74 -9.88
CA PHE A 308 13.03 -2.94 -11.10
C PHE A 308 14.20 -3.30 -12.00
N GLY A 309 13.87 -3.83 -13.18
CA GLY A 309 14.85 -4.13 -14.22
C GLY A 309 15.36 -2.85 -14.86
N ASP A 310 16.60 -2.91 -15.33
CA ASP A 310 17.22 -1.81 -16.05
C ASP A 310 16.90 -1.92 -17.54
N THR A 311 16.00 -1.09 -18.02
CA THR A 311 15.63 -1.01 -19.44
C THR A 311 16.44 0.05 -20.21
N GLU A 312 17.09 0.98 -19.50
CA GLU A 312 17.89 2.03 -20.12
C GLU A 312 19.23 1.51 -20.66
N ALA A 313 19.77 0.46 -20.05
CA ALA A 313 21.03 -0.15 -20.52
C ALA A 313 20.92 -0.70 -21.96
N ASP A 314 19.75 -1.14 -22.35
CA ASP A 314 19.49 -1.65 -23.71
C ASP A 314 19.11 -0.55 -24.71
N GLY A 315 18.95 0.71 -24.26
CA GLY A 315 18.53 1.82 -25.12
C GLY A 315 17.08 1.67 -25.62
N LEU A 316 16.32 0.74 -25.08
CA LEU A 316 14.92 0.50 -25.46
C LEU A 316 13.99 1.34 -24.61
N GLY A 317 12.98 1.93 -25.25
CA GLY A 317 11.95 2.71 -24.58
C GLY A 317 11.25 3.68 -25.51
N TYR A 318 10.04 4.09 -25.12
CA TYR A 318 9.30 5.09 -25.87
C TYR A 318 9.66 6.50 -25.38
N ASP A 319 9.86 7.43 -26.31
CA ASP A 319 9.95 8.86 -25.95
C ASP A 319 8.54 9.42 -25.72
N LEU A 320 8.08 9.31 -24.49
CA LEU A 320 6.79 9.83 -24.02
C LEU A 320 6.97 11.04 -23.10
N SER A 321 8.08 11.75 -23.21
CA SER A 321 8.44 12.89 -22.36
C SER A 321 7.47 14.07 -22.46
N GLU A 322 6.73 14.21 -23.56
CA GLU A 322 5.71 15.25 -23.74
C GLU A 322 4.42 15.01 -22.93
N PHE A 323 4.18 13.77 -22.51
CA PHE A 323 3.00 13.44 -21.72
C PHE A 323 3.31 13.66 -20.23
N HIS A 324 2.70 14.68 -19.68
CA HIS A 324 2.75 14.99 -18.25
C HIS A 324 1.37 14.70 -17.66
N GLY A 325 1.30 14.17 -16.42
CA GLY A 325 0.04 13.79 -15.79
C GLY A 325 -1.00 14.90 -15.87
N SER A 326 -2.19 14.55 -16.31
CA SER A 326 -3.27 15.50 -16.64
C SER A 326 -3.93 16.15 -15.45
N SER A 327 -3.75 15.63 -14.24
CA SER A 327 -4.27 16.23 -13.03
C SER A 327 -3.16 16.90 -12.24
N GLN A 328 -3.36 18.18 -11.91
CA GLN A 328 -2.45 18.93 -11.03
C GLN A 328 -2.28 18.27 -9.64
N ASP A 329 -3.16 17.35 -9.30
CA ASP A 329 -3.25 16.66 -8.01
C ASP A 329 -2.84 15.17 -8.06
N GLY A 330 -2.44 14.62 -9.21
CA GLY A 330 -2.00 13.22 -9.35
C GLY A 330 -3.09 12.18 -9.05
N THR A 331 -4.37 12.59 -8.94
CA THR A 331 -5.47 11.69 -8.59
C THR A 331 -5.93 10.84 -9.75
N GLN A 332 -5.77 11.34 -10.96
CA GLN A 332 -6.28 10.68 -12.18
C GLN A 332 -5.13 10.28 -13.09
N ASP A 333 -5.31 9.16 -13.76
CA ASP A 333 -4.47 8.75 -14.87
C ASP A 333 -4.71 9.68 -16.08
N PHE A 334 -3.96 9.48 -17.14
CA PHE A 334 -4.12 10.23 -18.38
C PHE A 334 -5.55 10.14 -18.92
N SER A 335 -6.02 11.23 -19.52
CA SER A 335 -7.32 11.26 -20.19
C SER A 335 -7.38 10.24 -21.34
N ALA A 336 -8.59 9.87 -21.75
CA ALA A 336 -8.78 8.98 -22.90
C ALA A 336 -8.18 9.59 -24.19
N GLU A 337 -8.13 10.92 -24.29
CA GLU A 337 -7.53 11.61 -25.42
C GLU A 337 -6.00 11.53 -25.38
N ASP A 338 -5.38 11.74 -24.21
CA ASP A 338 -3.94 11.61 -24.03
C ASP A 338 -3.47 10.17 -24.28
N LEU A 339 -4.24 9.19 -23.81
CA LEU A 339 -3.94 7.78 -24.09
C LEU A 339 -4.00 7.46 -25.58
N ARG A 340 -4.92 8.06 -26.34
CA ARG A 340 -4.99 7.90 -27.81
C ARG A 340 -3.79 8.57 -28.51
N LYS A 341 -3.39 9.75 -28.05
CA LYS A 341 -2.19 10.45 -28.56
C LYS A 341 -0.93 9.63 -28.27
N MET A 342 -0.84 9.09 -27.05
CA MET A 342 0.24 8.22 -26.61
C MET A 342 0.28 6.93 -27.45
N GLU A 343 -0.86 6.26 -27.67
CA GLU A 343 -0.97 5.07 -28.51
C GLU A 343 -0.49 5.35 -29.93
N LYS A 344 -0.88 6.49 -30.52
CA LYS A 344 -0.43 6.91 -31.84
C LYS A 344 1.08 7.11 -31.87
N LYS A 345 1.64 7.84 -30.92
CA LYS A 345 3.08 8.09 -30.85
C LYS A 345 3.90 6.82 -30.68
N ILE A 346 3.43 5.87 -29.86
CA ILE A 346 4.04 4.57 -29.71
C ILE A 346 4.04 3.81 -31.05
N HIS A 347 2.89 3.79 -31.73
CA HIS A 347 2.78 3.17 -33.06
C HIS A 347 3.72 3.82 -34.08
N ASP A 348 3.84 5.14 -34.06
CA ASP A 348 4.71 5.91 -34.98
C ASP A 348 6.21 5.74 -34.61
N SER A 349 6.56 5.13 -33.49
CA SER A 349 7.95 4.84 -33.08
C SER A 349 8.59 3.66 -33.87
N GLY A 350 7.88 3.12 -34.84
CA GLY A 350 8.39 2.08 -35.74
C GLY A 350 8.52 0.71 -35.07
N GLU A 351 9.70 0.08 -35.18
CA GLU A 351 9.94 -1.28 -34.67
C GLU A 351 10.19 -1.37 -33.14
N MET A 352 10.06 -0.27 -32.40
CA MET A 352 10.39 -0.23 -30.98
C MET A 352 9.56 -1.26 -30.17
N THR A 353 8.25 -1.34 -30.41
CA THR A 353 7.38 -2.33 -29.76
C THR A 353 7.85 -3.75 -30.03
N LYS A 354 8.28 -4.04 -31.26
CA LYS A 354 8.82 -5.35 -31.64
C LYS A 354 10.09 -5.70 -30.86
N LEU A 355 11.05 -4.77 -30.80
CA LEU A 355 12.31 -4.97 -30.07
C LEU A 355 12.07 -5.17 -28.58
N ILE A 356 11.19 -4.36 -27.98
CA ILE A 356 10.79 -4.51 -26.58
C ILE A 356 10.16 -5.88 -26.35
N MET A 357 9.20 -6.29 -27.17
CA MET A 357 8.52 -7.58 -27.01
C MET A 357 9.45 -8.77 -27.18
N GLN A 358 10.46 -8.68 -28.05
CA GLN A 358 11.50 -9.72 -28.15
C GLN A 358 12.25 -9.90 -26.83
N LYS A 359 12.66 -8.80 -26.19
CA LYS A 359 13.30 -8.81 -24.87
C LYS A 359 12.37 -9.33 -23.77
N VAL A 360 11.11 -8.92 -23.79
CA VAL A 360 10.09 -9.38 -22.84
C VAL A 360 9.90 -10.89 -22.96
N VAL A 361 9.80 -11.42 -24.17
CA VAL A 361 9.66 -12.87 -24.42
C VAL A 361 10.88 -13.64 -23.92
N GLU A 362 12.08 -13.15 -24.20
CA GLU A 362 13.34 -13.76 -23.71
C GLU A 362 13.32 -13.82 -22.16
N ARG A 363 13.04 -12.70 -21.49
CA ARG A 363 13.01 -12.63 -20.03
C ARG A 363 11.88 -13.46 -19.43
N ALA A 364 10.74 -13.53 -20.10
CA ALA A 364 9.57 -14.30 -19.66
C ALA A 364 9.81 -15.80 -19.59
N GLN A 365 10.87 -16.33 -20.22
CA GLN A 365 11.20 -17.76 -20.13
C GLN A 365 11.48 -18.22 -18.70
N THR A 366 12.02 -17.33 -17.87
CA THR A 366 12.33 -17.58 -16.45
C THR A 366 11.27 -17.01 -15.49
N ARG A 367 10.09 -16.65 -16.00
CA ARG A 367 8.99 -16.06 -15.23
C ARG A 367 7.72 -16.89 -15.36
N ASN A 368 6.88 -16.86 -14.33
CA ASN A 368 5.61 -17.58 -14.32
C ASN A 368 4.59 -16.92 -15.26
N GLY A 369 4.20 -15.69 -14.97
CA GLY A 369 3.21 -14.96 -15.76
C GLY A 369 3.56 -13.49 -15.96
N VAL A 370 3.16 -12.93 -17.10
CA VAL A 370 3.51 -11.57 -17.52
C VAL A 370 2.26 -10.71 -17.65
N LEU A 371 2.24 -9.59 -16.94
CA LEU A 371 1.20 -8.57 -17.06
C LEU A 371 1.75 -7.38 -17.84
N ILE A 372 1.17 -7.08 -19.01
CA ILE A 372 1.63 -6.05 -19.92
C ILE A 372 0.61 -4.92 -19.99
N THR A 373 1.02 -3.71 -19.61
CA THR A 373 0.17 -2.51 -19.61
C THR A 373 0.44 -1.66 -20.84
N CYS A 374 -0.55 -1.54 -21.74
CA CYS A 374 -0.49 -0.85 -23.02
C CYS A 374 -1.28 0.47 -23.01
N ALA A 375 -0.98 1.36 -23.95
CA ALA A 375 -1.64 2.66 -24.11
C ALA A 375 -3.08 2.55 -24.65
N GLY A 376 -3.38 1.50 -25.43
CA GLY A 376 -4.70 1.30 -26.02
C GLY A 376 -4.88 -0.10 -26.59
N GLN A 377 -6.06 -0.36 -27.16
CA GLN A 377 -6.41 -1.67 -27.72
C GLN A 377 -5.56 -2.04 -28.93
N ARG A 378 -5.25 -1.06 -29.79
CA ARG A 378 -4.40 -1.25 -30.96
C ARG A 378 -2.99 -1.65 -30.52
N HIS A 379 -2.45 -0.95 -29.53
CA HIS A 379 -1.14 -1.26 -28.95
C HIS A 379 -1.10 -2.65 -28.32
N CYS A 380 -2.20 -3.08 -27.61
CA CYS A 380 -2.28 -4.45 -27.09
C CYS A 380 -2.19 -5.50 -28.22
N LYS A 381 -2.89 -5.29 -29.35
CA LYS A 381 -2.87 -6.20 -30.49
C LYS A 381 -1.50 -6.22 -31.18
N GLU A 382 -0.90 -5.05 -31.34
CA GLU A 382 0.44 -4.90 -31.94
C GLU A 382 1.47 -5.63 -31.08
N ALA A 383 1.54 -5.35 -29.79
CA ALA A 383 2.46 -6.04 -28.90
C ALA A 383 2.24 -7.55 -28.85
N ALA A 384 0.98 -8.00 -28.83
CA ALA A 384 0.65 -9.42 -28.86
C ALA A 384 1.07 -10.11 -30.18
N SER A 385 1.07 -9.40 -31.31
CA SER A 385 1.48 -9.97 -32.60
C SER A 385 2.96 -10.34 -32.69
N TYR A 386 3.78 -9.84 -31.76
CA TYR A 386 5.21 -10.15 -31.66
C TYR A 386 5.52 -11.31 -30.72
N LEU A 387 4.50 -11.93 -30.13
CA LEU A 387 4.67 -13.17 -29.35
C LEU A 387 4.98 -14.37 -30.26
N PRO A 388 5.71 -15.36 -29.74
CA PRO A 388 5.90 -16.65 -30.44
C PRO A 388 4.54 -17.31 -30.76
N PRO A 389 4.45 -18.12 -31.83
CA PRO A 389 3.19 -18.75 -32.23
C PRO A 389 2.57 -19.68 -31.19
N ASP A 390 3.37 -20.24 -30.30
CA ASP A 390 2.99 -21.15 -29.21
C ASP A 390 2.67 -20.42 -27.90
N ALA A 391 2.86 -19.10 -27.85
CA ALA A 391 2.60 -18.32 -26.64
C ALA A 391 1.12 -18.22 -26.34
N THR A 392 0.76 -18.51 -25.09
CA THR A 392 -0.61 -18.35 -24.60
C THR A 392 -0.84 -16.95 -24.08
N TYR A 393 -1.81 -16.23 -24.64
CA TYR A 393 -2.09 -14.86 -24.24
C TYR A 393 -3.58 -14.51 -24.25
N ALA A 394 -3.93 -13.43 -23.57
CA ALA A 394 -5.25 -12.79 -23.67
C ALA A 394 -5.12 -11.26 -23.58
N ILE A 395 -6.10 -10.57 -24.18
CA ILE A 395 -6.23 -9.11 -24.10
C ILE A 395 -7.47 -8.78 -23.28
N ILE A 396 -7.30 -8.02 -22.21
CA ILE A 396 -8.37 -7.55 -21.33
C ILE A 396 -8.47 -6.03 -21.43
N THR A 397 -9.65 -5.54 -21.78
CA THR A 397 -9.97 -4.10 -21.87
C THR A 397 -11.25 -3.82 -21.10
N GLU A 398 -11.61 -2.55 -20.98
CA GLU A 398 -12.90 -2.12 -20.40
C GLU A 398 -14.12 -2.74 -21.10
N LYS A 399 -13.99 -3.09 -22.39
CA LYS A 399 -15.04 -3.74 -23.19
C LYS A 399 -15.16 -5.24 -22.92
N THR A 400 -14.23 -5.84 -22.21
CA THR A 400 -14.30 -7.26 -21.85
C THR A 400 -15.34 -7.47 -20.77
N ASN A 401 -16.41 -8.22 -21.08
CA ASN A 401 -17.48 -8.48 -20.12
C ASN A 401 -16.97 -9.27 -18.90
N SER A 402 -17.66 -9.14 -17.77
CA SER A 402 -17.25 -9.72 -16.47
C SER A 402 -17.06 -11.23 -16.53
N LYS A 403 -17.93 -11.98 -17.24
CA LYS A 403 -17.83 -13.43 -17.36
C LYS A 403 -16.55 -13.84 -18.09
N LYS A 404 -16.30 -13.27 -19.28
CA LYS A 404 -15.10 -13.55 -20.07
C LYS A 404 -13.84 -13.13 -19.34
N ARG A 405 -13.88 -12.00 -18.61
CA ARG A 405 -12.78 -11.54 -17.77
C ARG A 405 -12.46 -12.58 -16.68
N GLY A 406 -13.47 -13.07 -15.96
CA GLY A 406 -13.32 -14.11 -14.96
C GLY A 406 -12.66 -15.37 -15.52
N GLU A 407 -13.14 -15.88 -16.65
CA GLU A 407 -12.60 -17.06 -17.33
C GLU A 407 -11.13 -16.88 -17.71
N ILE A 408 -10.73 -15.70 -18.22
CA ILE A 408 -9.33 -15.39 -18.55
C ILE A 408 -8.46 -15.37 -17.28
N LEU A 409 -8.94 -14.74 -16.22
CA LEU A 409 -8.19 -14.63 -14.96
C LEU A 409 -8.03 -16.00 -14.28
N ASP A 410 -9.04 -16.86 -14.34
CA ASP A 410 -8.95 -18.23 -13.85
C ASP A 410 -7.94 -19.06 -14.64
N LYS A 411 -7.92 -18.94 -15.97
CA LYS A 411 -6.91 -19.57 -16.82
C LYS A 411 -5.51 -19.06 -16.52
N ALA A 412 -5.35 -17.73 -16.32
CA ALA A 412 -4.07 -17.15 -15.93
C ALA A 412 -3.60 -17.68 -14.56
N ASN A 413 -4.51 -17.82 -13.59
CA ASN A 413 -4.19 -18.40 -12.28
C ASN A 413 -3.71 -19.86 -12.38
N ARG A 414 -4.19 -20.62 -13.38
CA ARG A 414 -3.75 -22.01 -13.63
C ARG A 414 -2.54 -22.10 -14.56
N GLY A 415 -1.95 -20.96 -14.95
CA GLY A 415 -0.82 -20.92 -15.86
C GLY A 415 -1.14 -21.29 -17.33
N GLU A 416 -2.42 -21.46 -17.67
CA GLU A 416 -2.87 -21.73 -19.04
C GLU A 416 -2.71 -20.52 -19.96
N ILE A 417 -2.68 -19.30 -19.39
CA ILE A 417 -2.41 -18.04 -20.07
C ILE A 417 -1.21 -17.38 -19.42
N LYS A 418 -0.11 -17.27 -20.15
CA LYS A 418 1.14 -16.70 -19.67
C LYS A 418 1.16 -15.17 -19.78
N TYR A 419 0.69 -14.60 -20.90
CA TYR A 419 0.75 -13.17 -21.16
C TYR A 419 -0.64 -12.56 -21.11
N ILE A 420 -0.79 -11.54 -20.27
CA ILE A 420 -2.02 -10.72 -20.23
C ILE A 420 -1.68 -9.31 -20.67
N PHE A 421 -2.31 -8.85 -21.74
CA PHE A 421 -2.27 -7.47 -22.18
C PHE A 421 -3.48 -6.71 -21.65
N GLN A 422 -3.26 -5.53 -21.09
CA GLN A 422 -4.33 -4.69 -20.56
C GLN A 422 -4.07 -3.21 -20.80
N VAL A 423 -5.12 -2.40 -20.80
CA VAL A 423 -5.01 -0.93 -20.85
C VAL A 423 -5.17 -0.32 -19.46
N MET A 424 -6.35 -0.48 -18.84
CA MET A 424 -6.66 -0.01 -17.48
C MET A 424 -7.52 -1.02 -16.70
N ALA A 425 -7.89 -2.13 -17.32
CA ALA A 425 -8.95 -3.00 -16.85
C ALA A 425 -8.61 -3.84 -15.61
N LEU A 426 -7.33 -3.95 -15.25
CA LEU A 426 -6.85 -4.84 -14.19
C LEU A 426 -6.16 -4.10 -13.03
N THR A 427 -6.48 -2.82 -12.86
CA THR A 427 -5.87 -1.98 -11.82
C THR A 427 -6.46 -2.21 -10.43
N THR A 428 -7.68 -2.77 -10.34
CA THR A 428 -8.37 -3.01 -9.07
C THR A 428 -9.12 -4.33 -9.07
N GLY A 429 -9.36 -4.92 -7.90
CA GLY A 429 -10.22 -6.10 -7.71
C GLY A 429 -9.70 -7.43 -8.28
N VAL A 430 -8.47 -7.52 -8.82
CA VAL A 430 -7.95 -8.72 -9.48
C VAL A 430 -6.94 -9.45 -8.60
N ASN A 431 -7.09 -10.77 -8.46
CA ASN A 431 -6.19 -11.61 -7.67
C ASN A 431 -5.62 -12.75 -8.52
N VAL A 432 -4.46 -12.49 -9.17
CA VAL A 432 -3.70 -13.48 -9.94
C VAL A 432 -2.26 -13.54 -9.41
N PRO A 433 -2.00 -14.32 -8.36
CA PRO A 433 -0.66 -14.48 -7.78
C PRO A 433 0.39 -15.01 -8.76
N PHE A 434 -0.04 -15.67 -9.82
CA PHE A 434 0.83 -16.21 -10.85
C PHE A 434 1.69 -15.16 -11.56
N TRP A 435 1.23 -13.91 -11.63
CA TRP A 435 2.02 -12.84 -12.25
C TRP A 435 3.22 -12.47 -11.38
N ASP A 436 4.40 -12.62 -11.93
CA ASP A 436 5.68 -12.25 -11.30
C ASP A 436 6.53 -11.33 -12.19
N PHE A 437 5.98 -10.92 -13.35
CA PHE A 437 6.63 -9.99 -14.25
C PHE A 437 5.62 -8.96 -14.79
N SER A 438 5.84 -7.70 -14.49
CA SER A 438 5.05 -6.56 -15.00
C SER A 438 5.83 -5.74 -16.02
N VAL A 439 5.22 -5.48 -17.17
CA VAL A 439 5.80 -4.70 -18.26
C VAL A 439 4.94 -3.46 -18.50
N ILE A 440 5.53 -2.29 -18.38
CA ILE A 440 4.85 -1.00 -18.52
C ILE A 440 5.23 -0.40 -19.86
N LEU A 441 4.28 -0.41 -20.79
CA LEU A 441 4.45 0.07 -22.17
C LEU A 441 3.74 1.42 -22.44
N ARG A 442 3.18 2.05 -21.40
CA ARG A 442 2.62 3.39 -21.45
C ARG A 442 2.94 4.17 -20.19
N LYS A 443 2.95 5.48 -20.25
CA LYS A 443 3.02 6.27 -19.02
C LYS A 443 1.78 6.06 -18.16
N ILE A 444 1.99 6.00 -16.85
CA ILE A 444 0.96 6.01 -15.82
C ILE A 444 1.04 7.36 -15.12
N GLY A 445 -0.09 8.08 -15.07
CA GLY A 445 -0.15 9.45 -14.52
C GLY A 445 -0.46 9.49 -13.03
N SER A 446 -0.95 8.39 -12.44
CA SER A 446 -1.38 8.31 -11.05
C SER A 446 -0.49 7.39 -10.23
N LEU A 447 0.05 7.91 -9.11
CA LEU A 447 0.82 7.12 -8.15
C LEU A 447 -0.01 5.98 -7.56
N THR A 448 -1.27 6.24 -7.21
CA THR A 448 -2.19 5.22 -6.69
C THR A 448 -2.37 4.07 -7.68
N LEU A 449 -2.53 4.39 -8.96
CA LEU A 449 -2.67 3.39 -10.02
C LEU A 449 -1.38 2.56 -10.17
N LEU A 450 -0.22 3.20 -10.11
CA LEU A 450 1.08 2.52 -10.13
C LEU A 450 1.23 1.56 -8.95
N ILE A 451 0.94 2.03 -7.73
CA ILE A 451 1.00 1.20 -6.51
C ILE A 451 0.06 -0.02 -6.63
N GLN A 452 -1.16 0.18 -7.12
CA GLN A 452 -2.12 -0.90 -7.32
C GLN A 452 -1.64 -1.90 -8.38
N LEU A 453 -1.06 -1.43 -9.49
CA LEU A 453 -0.50 -2.28 -10.54
C LEU A 453 0.64 -3.14 -10.01
N LEU A 454 1.62 -2.52 -9.34
CA LEU A 454 2.79 -3.20 -8.80
C LEU A 454 2.42 -4.19 -7.70
N GLY A 455 1.49 -3.81 -6.83
CA GLY A 455 0.99 -4.70 -5.77
C GLY A 455 0.34 -6.00 -6.27
N ARG A 456 -0.07 -6.07 -7.54
CA ARG A 456 -0.58 -7.31 -8.13
C ARG A 456 0.51 -8.37 -8.25
N GLY A 457 1.68 -7.96 -8.70
CA GLY A 457 2.81 -8.85 -8.87
C GLY A 457 3.49 -9.26 -7.56
N MET A 458 3.25 -8.56 -6.46
CA MET A 458 3.88 -8.85 -5.16
C MET A 458 3.20 -10.01 -4.39
N ARG A 459 2.02 -10.47 -4.82
CA ARG A 459 1.26 -11.50 -4.09
C ARG A 459 1.95 -12.84 -4.10
N LEU A 460 1.92 -13.53 -2.96
CA LEU A 460 2.42 -14.90 -2.85
C LEU A 460 1.58 -15.86 -3.68
N LEU A 461 2.23 -16.89 -4.22
CA LEU A 461 1.54 -18.04 -4.80
C LEU A 461 0.65 -18.70 -3.74
N LYS A 462 -0.50 -19.20 -4.17
CA LYS A 462 -1.37 -20.04 -3.34
C LYS A 462 -0.71 -21.40 -3.13
N ASP A 463 -1.06 -22.11 -2.06
CA ASP A 463 -0.43 -23.39 -1.73
C ASP A 463 -0.57 -24.41 -2.86
N TRP A 464 -1.77 -24.55 -3.46
CA TRP A 464 -1.98 -25.43 -4.60
C TRP A 464 -1.12 -25.09 -5.83
N GLN A 465 -0.63 -23.83 -5.95
CA GLN A 465 0.27 -23.42 -7.03
C GLN A 465 1.73 -23.82 -6.76
N LYS A 466 2.08 -24.00 -5.48
CA LYS A 466 3.41 -24.45 -5.03
C LYS A 466 3.55 -25.98 -5.06
N GLU A 467 2.41 -26.70 -5.02
CA GLU A 467 2.34 -28.14 -4.97
C GLU A 467 2.21 -28.77 -6.37
N ALA A 468 2.46 -30.07 -6.47
CA ALA A 468 2.27 -30.81 -7.72
C ALA A 468 0.78 -30.74 -8.17
N PRO A 469 0.49 -30.65 -9.46
CA PRO A 469 1.41 -30.77 -10.61
C PRO A 469 2.14 -29.48 -11.01
N TYR A 470 1.85 -28.34 -10.38
CA TYR A 470 2.37 -27.03 -10.79
C TYR A 470 3.80 -26.79 -10.30
N SER A 471 4.04 -26.91 -8.99
CA SER A 471 5.36 -26.73 -8.34
C SER A 471 6.04 -25.40 -8.70
N TRP A 472 5.25 -24.31 -8.79
CA TRP A 472 5.78 -23.01 -9.17
C TRP A 472 6.52 -22.34 -8.01
N VAL A 473 7.54 -21.56 -8.37
CA VAL A 473 8.34 -20.75 -7.45
C VAL A 473 8.18 -19.28 -7.82
N LYS A 474 8.06 -18.42 -6.83
CA LYS A 474 8.00 -16.98 -6.98
C LYS A 474 8.77 -16.32 -5.84
N GLU A 475 9.95 -15.82 -6.14
CA GLU A 475 10.84 -15.19 -5.16
C GLU A 475 10.73 -13.67 -5.17
N ASP A 476 10.41 -13.10 -6.32
CA ASP A 476 10.29 -11.66 -6.54
C ASP A 476 9.20 -11.32 -7.57
N HIS A 477 8.96 -10.03 -7.73
CA HIS A 477 8.15 -9.44 -8.80
C HIS A 477 9.03 -8.51 -9.62
N LEU A 478 9.33 -8.89 -10.86
CA LEU A 478 10.11 -8.08 -11.79
C LEU A 478 9.23 -7.01 -12.46
N VAL A 479 9.72 -5.79 -12.56
CA VAL A 479 9.06 -4.70 -13.27
C VAL A 479 10.00 -4.12 -14.32
N TRP A 480 9.53 -4.07 -15.58
CA TRP A 480 10.17 -3.33 -16.64
C TRP A 480 9.30 -2.18 -17.11
N ASP A 481 9.85 -0.99 -17.09
CA ASP A 481 9.20 0.25 -17.51
C ASP A 481 9.88 0.81 -18.76
N PHE A 482 9.23 0.69 -19.92
CA PHE A 482 9.68 1.21 -21.20
C PHE A 482 9.06 2.56 -21.56
N ALA A 483 8.25 3.13 -20.67
CA ALA A 483 7.48 4.35 -20.92
C ALA A 483 7.94 5.54 -20.07
N GLY A 484 8.89 5.36 -19.17
CA GLY A 484 9.37 6.40 -18.25
C GLY A 484 8.38 6.75 -17.13
N THR A 485 7.47 5.84 -16.78
CA THR A 485 6.57 6.01 -15.62
C THR A 485 7.37 6.14 -14.33
N MET A 486 8.39 5.29 -14.14
CA MET A 486 9.23 5.33 -12.95
C MET A 486 10.12 6.56 -12.88
N ASP A 487 10.43 7.20 -14.02
CA ASP A 487 11.15 8.45 -14.05
C ASP A 487 10.31 9.61 -13.50
N ASP A 488 9.00 9.57 -13.75
CA ASP A 488 8.06 10.58 -13.27
C ASP A 488 7.57 10.31 -11.85
N LEU A 489 7.18 9.06 -11.56
CA LEU A 489 6.52 8.65 -10.32
C LEU A 489 7.41 7.87 -9.35
N GLY A 490 8.59 7.42 -9.78
CA GLY A 490 9.43 6.54 -8.97
C GLY A 490 9.83 7.16 -7.64
N GLN A 491 10.18 8.44 -7.62
CA GLN A 491 10.54 9.14 -6.40
C GLN A 491 9.35 9.22 -5.43
N LEU A 492 8.13 9.38 -5.94
CA LEU A 492 6.89 9.40 -5.16
C LEU A 492 6.55 8.03 -4.62
N TYR A 493 6.77 7.01 -5.42
CA TYR A 493 6.56 5.62 -5.02
C TYR A 493 7.46 5.23 -3.83
N PHE A 494 8.70 5.72 -3.82
CA PHE A 494 9.68 5.43 -2.77
C PHE A 494 9.61 6.37 -1.57
N ASP A 495 9.26 7.64 -1.78
CA ASP A 495 9.19 8.66 -0.72
C ASP A 495 8.06 9.66 -0.97
N PRO A 496 6.82 9.33 -0.60
CA PRO A 496 5.68 10.22 -0.75
C PRO A 496 5.81 11.55 0.01
N ILE A 497 6.57 11.58 1.11
CA ILE A 497 6.74 12.79 1.94
C ILE A 497 7.57 13.84 1.19
N LEU A 498 8.56 13.40 0.43
CA LEU A 498 9.40 14.30 -0.37
C LEU A 498 8.60 15.03 -1.44
N GLU A 499 7.55 14.42 -1.98
CA GLU A 499 6.66 15.03 -2.96
C GLU A 499 5.86 16.18 -2.38
N GLN A 500 5.37 16.08 -1.15
CA GLN A 500 4.66 17.20 -0.52
C GLN A 500 5.52 18.47 -0.50
N ALA A 501 6.80 18.33 -0.16
CA ALA A 501 7.73 19.46 -0.16
C ALA A 501 7.96 19.98 -1.57
N GLN A 502 8.04 19.13 -2.57
CA GLN A 502 8.21 19.51 -3.98
C GLN A 502 6.93 20.11 -4.57
N TYR A 503 5.76 19.59 -4.23
CA TYR A 503 4.47 20.12 -4.68
C TYR A 503 4.18 21.51 -4.10
N GLN A 504 4.48 21.72 -2.82
CA GLN A 504 4.38 23.05 -2.20
C GLN A 504 5.32 24.05 -2.88
N LYS A 505 6.54 23.64 -3.28
CA LYS A 505 7.45 24.46 -4.08
C LYS A 505 6.92 24.72 -5.50
N ARG A 506 6.25 23.73 -6.13
CA ARG A 506 5.65 23.88 -7.48
C ARG A 506 4.47 24.86 -7.49
N LYS A 507 3.64 24.87 -6.44
CA LYS A 507 2.54 25.85 -6.31
C LYS A 507 3.00 27.30 -6.19
N SER A 508 4.22 27.53 -5.73
CA SER A 508 4.79 28.87 -5.53
C SER A 508 5.55 29.44 -6.73
N SER A 509 5.82 28.65 -7.78
CA SER A 509 6.58 29.09 -8.95
C SER A 509 5.68 29.27 -10.18
N LYS A 510 5.15 30.47 -10.38
CA LYS A 510 4.67 30.94 -11.67
C LYS A 510 5.88 31.30 -12.57
N ASN A 511 6.74 30.36 -12.86
CA ASN A 511 7.85 30.55 -13.77
C ASN A 511 7.41 30.05 -15.15
N GLY A 512 7.52 30.90 -16.16
CA GLY A 512 7.30 30.54 -17.55
C GLY A 512 8.31 29.48 -18.04
N PRO A 513 8.29 29.15 -19.34
CA PRO A 513 9.15 28.13 -19.92
C PRO A 513 10.64 28.41 -19.63
N LYS A 514 11.39 27.32 -19.38
CA LYS A 514 12.84 27.41 -19.12
C LYS A 514 13.62 27.57 -20.41
N ILE A 515 14.37 28.64 -20.54
CA ILE A 515 15.29 28.85 -21.68
C ILE A 515 16.64 28.20 -21.35
N CYS A 516 17.08 27.29 -22.20
CA CYS A 516 18.37 26.63 -22.01
C CYS A 516 19.52 27.64 -22.13
N PRO A 517 20.41 27.77 -21.13
CA PRO A 517 21.52 28.72 -21.20
C PRO A 517 22.54 28.36 -22.28
N VAL A 518 22.62 27.10 -22.70
CA VAL A 518 23.59 26.61 -23.70
C VAL A 518 23.03 26.78 -25.12
N CYS A 519 21.92 26.11 -25.45
CA CYS A 519 21.38 26.10 -26.82
C CYS A 519 20.27 27.16 -27.05
N LYS A 520 19.89 27.91 -26.02
CA LYS A 520 18.82 28.93 -26.05
C LYS A 520 17.43 28.37 -26.40
N GLY A 521 17.27 27.04 -26.50
CA GLY A 521 16.01 26.42 -26.79
C GLY A 521 15.04 26.49 -25.60
N GLU A 522 13.75 26.65 -25.91
CA GLU A 522 12.67 26.71 -24.93
C GLU A 522 12.31 25.32 -24.45
N ASN A 523 12.22 25.11 -23.15
CA ASN A 523 11.90 23.86 -22.51
C ASN A 523 10.72 24.05 -21.54
N SER A 524 10.02 22.98 -21.22
CA SER A 524 8.99 23.00 -20.18
C SER A 524 9.54 23.61 -18.88
N GLU A 525 8.70 24.34 -18.15
CA GLU A 525 9.04 24.84 -16.80
C GLU A 525 9.50 23.74 -15.84
N TYR A 526 9.08 22.51 -16.08
CA TYR A 526 9.42 21.31 -15.28
C TYR A 526 10.65 20.56 -15.83
N ALA A 527 11.22 20.98 -16.95
CA ALA A 527 12.36 20.29 -17.56
C ALA A 527 13.53 20.20 -16.59
N ARG A 528 14.07 19.01 -16.40
CA ARG A 528 15.27 18.73 -15.62
C ARG A 528 16.53 18.83 -16.46
N ARG A 529 16.40 18.52 -17.76
CA ARG A 529 17.47 18.68 -18.77
C ARG A 529 16.91 19.30 -20.04
N CYS A 530 17.79 19.85 -20.88
CA CYS A 530 17.42 20.35 -22.18
C CYS A 530 17.06 19.21 -23.14
N ILE A 531 15.92 19.35 -23.83
CA ILE A 531 15.41 18.34 -24.78
C ILE A 531 15.91 18.57 -26.21
N HIS A 532 16.54 19.73 -26.50
CA HIS A 532 16.94 20.11 -27.83
C HIS A 532 18.12 19.31 -28.35
N LYS A 533 18.14 19.10 -29.67
CA LYS A 533 19.23 18.46 -30.41
C LYS A 533 19.81 19.46 -31.38
N ASP A 534 21.11 19.32 -31.68
CA ASP A 534 21.76 20.03 -32.73
C ASP A 534 21.40 19.51 -34.13
N SER A 535 21.92 20.15 -35.19
CA SER A 535 21.72 19.74 -36.59
C SER A 535 22.26 18.33 -36.90
N ASN A 536 23.13 17.78 -36.06
CA ASN A 536 23.70 16.46 -36.18
C ASN A 536 22.96 15.39 -35.34
N GLY A 537 21.85 15.78 -34.64
CA GLY A 537 21.07 14.94 -33.80
C GLY A 537 21.61 14.73 -32.38
N ASN A 538 22.73 15.37 -32.01
CA ASN A 538 23.29 15.29 -30.66
C ASN A 538 22.45 16.11 -29.69
N ARG A 539 22.13 15.56 -28.54
CA ARG A 539 21.35 16.24 -27.50
C ARG A 539 22.18 17.35 -26.85
N CYS A 540 21.50 18.46 -26.51
CA CYS A 540 22.07 19.45 -25.61
C CYS A 540 22.26 18.83 -24.22
N GLU A 541 23.49 18.86 -23.71
CA GLU A 541 23.88 18.20 -22.47
C GLU A 541 23.63 19.04 -21.21
N TYR A 542 22.82 20.10 -21.30
CA TYR A 542 22.52 20.95 -20.16
C TYR A 542 21.46 20.37 -19.24
N PHE A 543 21.76 20.30 -17.94
CA PHE A 543 20.88 19.88 -16.88
C PHE A 543 20.57 21.02 -15.91
N TRP A 544 19.29 21.27 -15.62
CA TRP A 544 18.88 22.15 -14.52
C TRP A 544 18.97 21.46 -13.17
N THR A 545 18.78 20.14 -13.17
CA THR A 545 18.88 19.31 -11.99
C THR A 545 19.56 18.02 -12.39
N SER A 546 20.70 17.73 -11.77
CA SER A 546 21.51 16.56 -12.09
C SER A 546 22.07 15.90 -10.85
N GLN A 547 22.50 14.66 -11.01
CA GLN A 547 23.39 13.96 -10.09
C GLN A 547 24.68 13.59 -10.82
N ARG A 548 25.79 13.70 -10.11
CA ARG A 548 27.10 13.37 -10.65
C ARG A 548 27.42 11.90 -10.39
N CYS A 549 28.05 11.23 -11.35
CA CYS A 549 28.54 9.88 -11.16
C CYS A 549 29.80 9.91 -10.25
N GLU A 550 29.59 9.83 -8.96
CA GLU A 550 30.65 9.88 -7.97
C GLU A 550 31.21 8.51 -7.62
N ASP A 551 32.40 8.48 -7.01
CA ASP A 551 32.97 7.27 -6.49
C ASP A 551 32.09 6.70 -5.36
N GLN A 552 31.67 5.44 -5.50
CA GLN A 552 30.93 4.74 -4.47
C GLN A 552 31.91 4.18 -3.45
N LYS A 553 31.82 4.68 -2.23
CA LYS A 553 32.71 4.27 -1.14
C LYS A 553 31.99 3.29 -0.21
N ASP A 554 32.73 2.32 0.27
CA ASP A 554 32.26 1.49 1.37
C ASP A 554 31.98 2.39 2.60
N PRO A 555 30.76 2.37 3.15
CA PRO A 555 30.38 3.27 4.24
C PRO A 555 31.17 3.05 5.54
N ARG A 556 31.85 1.90 5.68
CA ARG A 556 32.66 1.56 6.86
C ARG A 556 34.12 1.87 6.70
N THR A 557 34.70 1.42 5.57
CA THR A 557 36.14 1.50 5.33
C THR A 557 36.55 2.79 4.65
N GLY A 558 35.59 3.51 4.03
CA GLY A 558 35.86 4.67 3.18
C GLY A 558 36.57 4.34 1.87
N LYS A 559 36.89 3.06 1.61
CA LYS A 559 37.53 2.62 0.36
C LYS A 559 36.55 2.71 -0.79
N ILE A 560 37.05 3.08 -1.96
CA ILE A 560 36.28 3.13 -3.21
C ILE A 560 35.98 1.69 -3.64
N LYS A 561 34.66 1.32 -3.67
CA LYS A 561 34.17 0.06 -4.23
C LYS A 561 34.00 0.13 -5.74
N VAL A 562 33.41 1.25 -6.21
CA VAL A 562 33.16 1.47 -7.62
C VAL A 562 33.62 2.90 -7.97
N LYS A 563 34.48 3.03 -8.98
CA LYS A 563 34.98 4.32 -9.41
C LYS A 563 33.97 4.99 -10.33
N GLY A 564 33.53 6.23 -10.00
CA GLY A 564 32.69 7.04 -10.83
C GLY A 564 33.45 7.73 -11.97
N CYS A 565 32.76 8.06 -13.04
CA CYS A 565 33.35 8.83 -14.15
C CYS A 565 33.10 10.33 -14.08
N HIS A 566 32.42 10.79 -13.01
CA HIS A 566 32.06 12.19 -12.74
C HIS A 566 31.16 12.86 -13.77
N ALA A 567 30.55 12.12 -14.71
CA ALA A 567 29.58 12.66 -15.65
C ALA A 567 28.29 13.10 -14.93
N GLU A 568 27.70 14.20 -15.44
CA GLU A 568 26.38 14.65 -15.03
C GLU A 568 25.30 13.72 -15.60
N ASN A 569 24.35 13.34 -14.78
CA ASN A 569 23.22 12.47 -15.14
C ASN A 569 21.92 13.11 -14.67
N ASP A 570 20.79 12.72 -15.26
CA ASP A 570 19.49 13.09 -14.71
C ASP A 570 19.42 12.67 -13.24
N ILE A 571 18.80 13.50 -12.40
CA ILE A 571 18.72 13.26 -10.96
C ILE A 571 18.02 11.93 -10.61
N VAL A 572 17.20 11.40 -11.53
CA VAL A 572 16.51 10.12 -11.37
C VAL A 572 17.18 8.98 -12.13
N ALA A 573 18.30 9.26 -12.83
CA ALA A 573 19.03 8.22 -13.55
C ALA A 573 19.49 7.11 -12.59
N ARG A 574 19.26 5.86 -12.98
CA ARG A 574 19.65 4.68 -12.19
C ARG A 574 21.08 4.27 -12.51
N GLN A 575 21.49 4.45 -13.75
CA GLN A 575 22.83 4.20 -14.24
C GLN A 575 23.46 5.45 -14.83
N CYS A 576 24.77 5.51 -14.79
CA CYS A 576 25.50 6.57 -15.43
C CYS A 576 25.45 6.42 -16.94
N ARG A 577 24.97 7.47 -17.63
CA ARG A 577 24.90 7.53 -19.09
C ARG A 577 26.25 7.43 -19.81
N CYS A 578 27.35 7.62 -19.09
CA CYS A 578 28.70 7.62 -19.64
C CYS A 578 29.41 6.29 -19.40
N CYS A 579 29.44 5.78 -18.16
CA CYS A 579 30.21 4.59 -17.79
C CYS A 579 29.34 3.40 -17.35
N GLY A 580 28.01 3.53 -17.33
CA GLY A 580 27.08 2.46 -16.97
C GLY A 580 27.06 2.12 -15.47
N VAL A 581 27.83 2.81 -14.63
CA VAL A 581 27.85 2.56 -13.18
C VAL A 581 26.47 2.85 -12.62
N GLN A 582 25.96 1.96 -11.79
CA GLN A 582 24.69 2.12 -11.09
C GLN A 582 24.76 3.28 -10.11
N LEU A 583 23.93 4.31 -10.30
CA LEU A 583 23.90 5.53 -9.50
C LEU A 583 22.94 5.43 -8.33
N LYS A 584 21.81 4.77 -8.56
CA LYS A 584 20.78 4.49 -7.56
C LYS A 584 20.21 3.11 -7.81
N ASP A 585 20.13 2.31 -6.77
CA ASP A 585 19.32 1.11 -6.82
C ASP A 585 17.90 1.47 -6.34
N PRO A 586 16.88 1.45 -7.22
CA PRO A 586 15.51 1.69 -6.79
C PRO A 586 15.04 0.65 -5.76
N ASN A 587 15.71 -0.50 -5.70
CA ASN A 587 15.44 -1.52 -4.71
C ASN A 587 15.92 -1.13 -3.31
N ASP A 588 16.89 -0.24 -3.17
CA ASP A 588 17.41 0.20 -1.87
C ASP A 588 16.31 0.78 -0.97
N ASN A 589 15.32 1.44 -1.54
CA ASN A 589 14.19 2.01 -0.81
C ASN A 589 13.05 1.01 -0.59
N LEU A 590 12.76 0.15 -1.58
CA LEU A 590 11.74 -0.92 -1.48
C LEU A 590 12.24 -2.10 -0.65
N THR A 591 13.52 -2.45 -0.85
CA THR A 591 14.17 -3.55 -0.18
C THR A 591 14.93 -3.09 1.06
N GLY A 592 14.78 -1.83 1.46
CA GLY A 592 15.49 -1.24 2.61
C GLY A 592 15.65 -2.18 3.78
N LYS A 593 14.90 -3.28 3.78
CA LYS A 593 15.00 -4.33 4.80
C LYS A 593 14.66 -5.73 4.27
N HIS A 594 14.61 -5.98 2.97
CA HIS A 594 14.53 -7.34 2.47
C HIS A 594 15.90 -7.99 2.56
N TYR A 595 16.00 -9.09 3.29
CA TYR A 595 17.22 -9.82 3.47
C TYR A 595 17.32 -10.92 2.44
N THR A 596 18.19 -10.73 1.43
CA THR A 596 18.62 -11.75 0.50
C THR A 596 19.66 -12.66 1.15
N GLN A 597 20.08 -13.75 0.49
CA GLN A 597 21.22 -14.54 0.97
C GLN A 597 22.47 -13.67 1.16
N ASN A 598 22.64 -12.62 0.35
CA ASN A 598 23.77 -11.71 0.42
C ASN A 598 23.75 -10.76 1.64
N ASP A 599 22.61 -10.61 2.32
CA ASP A 599 22.48 -9.82 3.54
C ASP A 599 22.77 -10.64 4.81
N TRP A 600 22.87 -11.97 4.67
CA TRP A 600 23.21 -12.86 5.77
C TRP A 600 24.72 -13.04 5.87
N TYR A 601 25.26 -12.76 7.06
CA TYR A 601 26.68 -12.86 7.36
C TYR A 601 26.92 -13.94 8.40
N GLN A 602 27.92 -14.76 8.19
CA GLN A 602 28.33 -15.76 9.17
C GLN A 602 28.93 -15.07 10.39
N VAL A 603 28.53 -15.48 11.58
CA VAL A 603 29.10 -15.03 12.84
C VAL A 603 30.28 -15.92 13.17
N VAL A 604 31.47 -15.34 13.19
CA VAL A 604 32.74 -16.04 13.53
C VAL A 604 33.29 -15.65 14.91
N GLY A 605 32.62 -14.72 15.57
CA GLY A 605 32.93 -14.32 16.95
C GLY A 605 31.76 -13.53 17.54
N PHE A 606 31.55 -13.69 18.85
CA PHE A 606 30.49 -13.01 19.58
C PHE A 606 30.94 -12.77 21.02
N ASP A 607 30.80 -11.56 21.49
CA ASP A 607 31.06 -11.18 22.87
C ASP A 607 30.15 -10.07 23.37
N LEU A 608 30.02 -9.94 24.67
CA LEU A 608 29.28 -8.90 25.34
C LEU A 608 30.22 -7.85 25.92
N GLY A 609 29.84 -6.58 25.78
CA GLY A 609 30.55 -5.46 26.38
C GLY A 609 29.61 -4.42 27.00
N LEU A 610 30.17 -3.42 27.66
CA LEU A 610 29.40 -2.29 28.18
C LEU A 610 29.46 -1.11 27.23
N THR A 611 28.37 -0.31 27.18
CA THR A 611 28.40 1.01 26.56
C THR A 611 29.39 1.95 27.28
N ARG A 612 29.84 3.00 26.61
CA ARG A 612 30.80 3.95 27.14
C ARG A 612 30.40 4.55 28.51
N ASN A 613 29.10 4.79 28.70
CA ASN A 613 28.53 5.26 29.96
C ASN A 613 28.17 4.12 30.92
N GLN A 614 28.45 2.87 30.56
CA GLN A 614 28.23 1.64 31.34
C GLN A 614 26.77 1.36 31.73
N SER A 615 25.81 2.05 31.14
CA SER A 615 24.35 1.88 31.38
C SER A 615 23.66 0.92 30.39
N GLY A 616 24.40 0.37 29.45
CA GLY A 616 23.87 -0.57 28.46
C GLY A 616 24.85 -1.68 28.13
N ILE A 617 24.31 -2.75 27.55
CA ILE A 617 25.03 -3.91 27.02
C ILE A 617 25.20 -3.75 25.51
N ILE A 618 26.39 -4.06 25.02
CA ILE A 618 26.70 -4.15 23.59
C ILE A 618 26.94 -5.61 23.26
N PHE A 619 26.21 -6.11 22.27
CA PHE A 619 26.51 -7.38 21.62
C PHE A 619 27.43 -7.08 20.44
N ASN A 620 28.64 -7.59 20.46
CA ASN A 620 29.62 -7.46 19.39
C ASN A 620 29.61 -8.75 18.56
N TYR A 621 29.29 -8.63 17.28
CA TYR A 621 29.33 -9.74 16.34
C TYR A 621 30.53 -9.56 15.42
N VAL A 622 31.44 -10.51 15.38
CA VAL A 622 32.47 -10.57 14.35
C VAL A 622 31.89 -11.33 13.18
N LEU A 623 31.68 -10.64 12.10
CA LEU A 623 31.00 -11.14 10.88
C LEU A 623 32.03 -11.38 9.78
N LEU A 624 31.78 -12.42 8.97
CA LEU A 624 32.52 -12.73 7.76
C LEU A 624 31.76 -12.24 6.56
N ASN A 625 32.35 -11.38 5.72
CA ASN A 625 31.75 -10.96 4.48
C ASN A 625 31.94 -12.03 3.37
N HIS A 626 31.28 -11.83 2.23
CA HIS A 626 31.37 -12.77 1.11
C HIS A 626 32.77 -12.87 0.49
N ASP A 627 33.64 -11.89 0.74
CA ASP A 627 35.04 -11.85 0.30
C ASP A 627 35.98 -12.49 1.32
N GLY A 628 35.47 -13.04 2.42
CA GLY A 628 36.24 -13.66 3.47
C GLY A 628 36.89 -12.67 4.47
N GLU A 629 36.56 -11.38 4.39
CA GLU A 629 37.06 -10.37 5.34
C GLU A 629 36.20 -10.31 6.60
N ARG A 630 36.85 -10.11 7.75
CA ARG A 630 36.18 -9.97 9.05
C ARG A 630 35.85 -8.50 9.34
N PHE A 631 34.66 -8.28 9.87
CA PHE A 631 34.29 -6.98 10.41
C PHE A 631 33.39 -7.12 11.64
N THR A 632 33.32 -6.07 12.48
CA THR A 632 32.50 -6.08 13.68
C THR A 632 31.23 -5.28 13.50
N ALA A 633 30.07 -5.89 13.81
CA ALA A 633 28.80 -5.23 13.94
C ALA A 633 28.33 -5.20 15.41
N ARG A 634 27.61 -4.17 15.81
CA ARG A 634 27.23 -3.93 17.20
C ARG A 634 25.76 -3.70 17.36
N GLU A 635 25.16 -4.40 18.32
CA GLU A 635 23.79 -4.17 18.75
C GLU A 635 23.77 -3.71 20.20
N LYS A 636 23.03 -2.65 20.52
CA LYS A 636 23.04 -2.03 21.85
C LYS A 636 21.70 -2.23 22.55
N PHE A 637 21.73 -2.64 23.81
CA PHE A 637 20.57 -2.78 24.67
C PHE A 637 20.76 -1.97 25.96
N PHE A 638 19.65 -1.39 26.44
CA PHE A 638 19.68 -0.52 27.62
C PHE A 638 18.73 -1.06 28.71
N PRO A 639 19.10 -2.13 29.42
CA PRO A 639 18.26 -2.73 30.46
C PRO A 639 18.02 -1.80 31.66
N GLU A 640 18.91 -0.85 31.92
CA GLU A 640 18.80 0.14 33.00
C GLU A 640 17.81 1.27 32.68
N SER A 641 17.43 1.43 31.41
CA SER A 641 16.50 2.48 30.98
C SER A 641 15.13 2.29 31.63
N GLU A 642 14.55 3.37 32.11
CA GLU A 642 13.16 3.40 32.59
C GLU A 642 12.13 3.23 31.47
N SER A 643 12.56 3.37 30.21
CA SER A 643 11.73 3.15 29.04
C SER A 643 11.26 1.69 28.98
N ALA A 644 9.94 1.49 28.98
CA ALA A 644 9.33 0.17 28.82
C ALA A 644 9.77 -0.53 27.53
N ILE A 645 10.05 0.25 26.47
CA ILE A 645 10.54 -0.24 25.18
C ILE A 645 11.94 -0.83 25.31
N CYS A 646 12.86 -0.14 25.99
CA CYS A 646 14.22 -0.63 26.20
C CYS A 646 14.22 -1.94 27.02
N GLY A 647 13.42 -2.01 28.09
CA GLY A 647 13.27 -3.22 28.90
C GLY A 647 12.65 -4.39 28.12
N LYS A 648 11.77 -4.10 27.18
CA LYS A 648 11.14 -5.09 26.30
C LYS A 648 12.12 -5.60 25.24
N LEU A 649 12.87 -4.71 24.59
CA LEU A 649 13.92 -5.08 23.63
C LEU A 649 15.01 -5.92 24.31
N TRP A 650 15.41 -5.57 25.53
CA TRP A 650 16.31 -6.37 26.32
C TRP A 650 15.80 -7.80 26.53
N ARG A 651 14.58 -7.95 27.00
CA ARG A 651 13.99 -9.28 27.25
C ARG A 651 13.82 -10.10 25.95
N GLN A 652 13.24 -9.50 24.91
CA GLN A 652 12.83 -10.26 23.72
C GLN A 652 13.96 -10.48 22.71
N LYS A 653 14.76 -9.45 22.41
CA LYS A 653 15.81 -9.54 21.37
C LYS A 653 17.18 -9.95 21.92
N ALA A 654 17.47 -9.59 23.16
CA ALA A 654 18.72 -10.01 23.78
C ALA A 654 18.54 -11.36 24.52
N VAL A 655 17.74 -11.37 25.59
CA VAL A 655 17.68 -12.54 26.48
C VAL A 655 16.94 -13.71 25.82
N PHE A 656 15.74 -13.50 25.28
CA PHE A 656 14.92 -14.59 24.74
C PHE A 656 15.56 -15.28 23.53
N GLN A 657 16.30 -14.53 22.70
CA GLN A 657 16.94 -15.09 21.51
C GLN A 657 18.29 -15.75 21.81
N HIS A 658 19.05 -15.20 22.75
CA HIS A 658 20.44 -15.63 23.01
C HIS A 658 20.60 -16.57 24.19
N VAL A 659 19.61 -16.74 25.06
CA VAL A 659 19.71 -17.60 26.26
C VAL A 659 18.74 -18.77 26.13
N ASP A 660 19.25 -20.00 26.15
CA ASP A 660 18.42 -21.20 26.03
C ASP A 660 17.81 -21.67 27.35
N ASP A 661 18.54 -21.47 28.45
CA ASP A 661 18.09 -21.88 29.79
C ASP A 661 16.89 -21.05 30.26
N ALA A 662 15.75 -21.69 30.49
CA ALA A 662 14.49 -21.03 30.86
C ALA A 662 14.58 -20.29 32.22
N VAL A 663 15.34 -20.81 33.17
CA VAL A 663 15.51 -20.19 34.49
C VAL A 663 16.36 -18.92 34.34
N MET A 664 17.44 -19.03 33.56
CA MET A 664 18.31 -17.89 33.30
C MET A 664 17.62 -16.84 32.43
N ARG A 665 16.76 -17.21 31.48
CA ARG A 665 15.88 -16.26 30.76
C ARG A 665 15.07 -15.42 31.73
N GLY A 666 14.41 -16.05 32.67
CA GLY A 666 13.62 -15.34 33.68
C GLY A 666 14.47 -14.39 34.52
N LYS A 667 15.62 -14.86 35.00
CA LYS A 667 16.55 -14.09 35.82
C LYS A 667 17.13 -12.89 35.06
N LEU A 668 17.71 -13.11 33.88
CA LEU A 668 18.36 -12.09 33.06
C LEU A 668 17.39 -11.11 32.46
N GLY A 669 16.18 -11.58 32.07
CA GLY A 669 15.12 -10.71 31.58
C GLY A 669 14.60 -9.68 32.58
N GLY A 670 14.69 -10.01 33.89
CA GLY A 670 14.36 -9.09 35.00
C GLY A 670 15.51 -8.21 35.47
N MET A 671 16.77 -8.53 35.06
CA MET A 671 17.92 -7.75 35.46
C MET A 671 18.01 -6.41 34.75
N LYS A 672 18.22 -5.34 35.53
CA LYS A 672 18.39 -3.98 34.98
C LYS A 672 19.87 -3.56 34.95
N ASN A 673 20.71 -3.99 35.90
CA ASN A 673 22.09 -3.53 36.02
C ASN A 673 23.00 -4.18 34.97
N ALA A 674 23.51 -3.37 34.04
CA ALA A 674 24.33 -3.82 32.92
C ALA A 674 25.64 -4.52 33.36
N ARG A 675 26.32 -4.06 34.42
CA ARG A 675 27.51 -4.71 34.92
C ARG A 675 27.25 -6.09 35.48
N LYS A 676 26.12 -6.25 36.22
CA LYS A 676 25.73 -7.56 36.77
C LYS A 676 25.32 -8.52 35.65
N ILE A 677 24.70 -8.03 34.58
CA ILE A 677 24.34 -8.84 33.41
C ILE A 677 25.59 -9.40 32.74
N LEU A 678 26.65 -8.60 32.65
CA LEU A 678 27.92 -9.03 32.04
C LEU A 678 28.59 -10.19 32.79
N GLU A 679 28.36 -10.34 34.08
CA GLU A 679 28.84 -11.50 34.89
C GLU A 679 28.22 -12.83 34.42
N TYR A 680 27.12 -12.78 33.64
CA TYR A 680 26.41 -13.93 33.06
C TYR A 680 26.59 -13.99 31.54
N ALA A 681 27.63 -13.39 30.97
CA ALA A 681 27.86 -13.35 29.53
C ALA A 681 27.96 -14.76 28.91
N GLU A 682 28.42 -15.75 29.66
CA GLU A 682 28.54 -17.16 29.23
C GLU A 682 27.18 -17.82 28.85
N TYR A 683 26.07 -17.31 29.38
CA TYR A 683 24.73 -17.83 29.05
C TYR A 683 24.18 -17.30 27.72
N PHE A 684 24.82 -16.31 27.11
CA PHE A 684 24.39 -15.75 25.82
C PHE A 684 25.13 -16.45 24.68
N ARG A 685 24.41 -17.28 23.95
CA ARG A 685 24.96 -17.99 22.79
C ARG A 685 25.07 -17.10 21.56
N ALA A 686 26.05 -17.36 20.73
CA ALA A 686 26.22 -16.74 19.45
C ALA A 686 25.21 -17.29 18.41
N PRO A 687 24.56 -16.47 17.57
CA PRO A 687 23.90 -16.96 16.38
C PRO A 687 24.92 -17.49 15.36
N LYS A 688 24.52 -18.44 14.51
CA LYS A 688 25.36 -18.93 13.39
C LYS A 688 25.55 -17.87 12.31
N ARG A 689 24.49 -17.14 12.02
CA ARG A 689 24.49 -16.04 11.06
C ARG A 689 23.48 -14.96 11.47
N VAL A 690 23.73 -13.74 11.03
CA VAL A 690 22.87 -12.59 11.29
C VAL A 690 22.70 -11.77 10.01
N THR A 691 21.55 -11.09 9.87
CA THR A 691 21.40 -10.07 8.85
C THR A 691 22.03 -8.76 9.35
N HIS A 692 22.77 -8.09 8.50
CA HIS A 692 23.44 -6.85 8.87
C HIS A 692 23.31 -5.77 7.81
N ARG A 693 23.03 -4.57 8.27
CA ARG A 693 22.99 -3.33 7.48
C ARG A 693 23.49 -2.15 8.30
N ILE A 694 23.71 -1.04 7.62
CA ILE A 694 24.07 0.24 8.25
C ILE A 694 22.96 1.24 7.93
N ASN A 695 22.42 1.90 8.96
CA ASN A 695 21.43 2.95 8.77
C ASN A 695 22.07 4.28 8.33
N GLY A 696 21.23 5.27 7.98
CA GLY A 696 21.68 6.61 7.57
C GLY A 696 22.49 7.37 8.62
N LYS A 697 22.46 6.93 9.90
CA LYS A 697 23.27 7.47 10.99
C LYS A 697 24.59 6.72 11.19
N LYS A 698 24.95 5.81 10.28
CA LYS A 698 26.13 4.94 10.32
C LYS A 698 26.14 3.97 11.51
N GLU A 699 24.96 3.55 11.97
CA GLU A 699 24.81 2.55 13.03
C GLU A 699 24.51 1.18 12.45
N ASP A 700 24.99 0.14 13.12
CA ASP A 700 24.73 -1.25 12.74
C ASP A 700 23.28 -1.62 13.05
N ILE A 701 22.60 -2.25 12.10
CA ILE A 701 21.25 -2.81 12.26
C ILE A 701 21.34 -4.33 12.07
N ILE A 702 20.99 -5.05 13.11
CA ILE A 702 20.87 -6.51 13.11
C ILE A 702 19.40 -6.84 13.37
N SER A 703 18.71 -7.33 12.34
CA SER A 703 17.25 -7.55 12.42
C SER A 703 16.87 -9.01 12.60
N ARG A 704 17.60 -9.93 11.96
CA ARG A 704 17.36 -11.37 12.05
C ARG A 704 18.60 -12.10 12.52
N LYS A 705 18.38 -13.15 13.30
CA LYS A 705 19.43 -14.00 13.87
C LYS A 705 19.03 -15.45 13.67
N ASP A 706 19.93 -16.24 13.14
CA ASP A 706 19.77 -17.68 12.95
C ASP A 706 20.70 -18.41 13.92
N PHE A 707 20.13 -19.16 14.82
CA PHE A 707 20.88 -19.93 15.84
C PHE A 707 21.07 -21.40 15.44
N GLY A 708 20.52 -21.82 14.27
CA GLY A 708 20.65 -23.19 13.79
C GLY A 708 20.00 -24.19 14.74
N GLY A 709 18.70 -24.16 14.86
CA GLY A 709 17.92 -25.28 15.40
C GLY A 709 17.70 -26.31 14.29
N GLU A 710 17.60 -27.56 14.61
CA GLU A 710 17.11 -28.59 13.70
C GLU A 710 15.71 -28.20 13.23
N GLU A 711 15.47 -28.32 11.90
CA GLU A 711 14.18 -28.09 11.26
C GLU A 711 13.09 -28.99 11.84
#